data_062581cb62ffe783e25782d1774927c2
#
_entry.id   062581cb62ffe783e25782d1774927c2
#
_cell.length_a   1.000
_cell.length_b   1.000
_cell.length_c   1.000
_cell.angle_alpha   90.00
_cell.angle_beta   90.00
_cell.angle_gamma   90.00
#
_symmetry.space_group_name_H-M   'P 1'
#
loop_
_entity.id
_entity.type
_entity.pdbx_description
1 polymer ?
#
loop_
_entity_poly.entity_id
_entity_poly.type
_entity_poly.pdbx_seq_one_letter_code
_entity_poly.pdbx_strand_id
1 'polypeptide(L)'
;VNSRTALEQWLGRLPDQQLVTLLEERDLPLSAGHTRITTFRQLAEHLLTDESTAHALAAGTAGEMQLLASVAAQALERHGPVADEAAHHPTYAWRPAPPPTAPVEPSERLVAEKDVLAWFLPGDARDRAAAVLGRLRERALLLPAPRGQLALPPLMHVRAAGFAGYGRPAEGLLTAAYNAPEVKRIAATLLGDDSVRTRPEAQERITALLADPGRVQAVVAEAPPRARELLDRLVDGPPLLRTRCFVSRYGGYAGPDAKYMFREGGSGDEGTDWLAARALLLPTGPDLVELPYEVARALRDRRSAPRPRLDPEPMTQTVRLPSGWDGQGSAAAGAAAWRAEVVLRALAARPVAVRKAGGIAVRDTRRLAKEAGASEEDTRLWLDLAANAGLAAPQDEEPEPAPRGRRRPRSAPNPSARLLPSDRFDRWASAPPAGKLLPLLAAWAVLPTVLTHWPDADETPVALVIPEDDYAVPLRRGVLRALAGLPQDHGLTGTAEAHAELLERTAWYQPVLRALLASDGIGQLLGDDDLMGRLRATMSEAELLGLVTHGALTSAGRAVNDLLEAGAAHHYPAVPGASVDPTALGADGLGEDLTVRPVLAQAVAGLRTVLYRMLPAPSTTARFQADLTATVTGAPAPDLAELLSAVGDIESEGHAVVWRITAPSLRRALDAGWSADEILDRLTAVSERSDPLPQPLAYTIKDTARTHGQLRVVRSACCVRSDDTALIAEVAQARGLAKLRLRRIAPTVLISTAPPEETLAALRAAGYAPTQEAETGTTVLERAPAERAPSLLPTLDQAHAAFGEPVRGMPACARALASRLREGS
;
A
#
# COMPACT_ATOMS: atom_id res chain seq x y z
N VAL A 1 -4.44 31.60 29.64
CA VAL A 1 -4.49 30.16 29.86
C VAL A 1 -3.63 29.53 28.77
N ASN A 2 -2.57 28.79 29.17
CA ASN A 2 -1.68 28.11 28.22
C ASN A 2 -2.51 27.15 27.33
N SER A 3 -2.25 27.11 26.05
CA SER A 3 -2.97 26.24 25.06
C SER A 3 -2.99 24.79 25.52
N ARG A 4 -1.89 24.30 26.11
CA ARG A 4 -1.80 22.96 26.68
C ARG A 4 -2.79 22.77 27.81
N THR A 5 -2.87 23.71 28.75
CA THR A 5 -3.80 23.66 29.89
C THR A 5 -5.26 23.78 29.42
N ALA A 6 -5.52 24.61 28.38
CA ALA A 6 -6.85 24.70 27.78
C ALA A 6 -7.26 23.41 27.10
N LEU A 7 -6.33 22.79 26.34
CA LEU A 7 -6.55 21.49 25.71
C LEU A 7 -6.75 20.39 26.75
N GLU A 8 -5.92 20.31 27.78
CA GLU A 8 -6.05 19.37 28.90
C GLU A 8 -7.44 19.46 29.55
N GLN A 9 -7.88 20.69 29.90
CA GLN A 9 -9.20 20.93 30.50
C GLN A 9 -10.34 20.54 29.55
N TRP A 10 -10.19 20.81 28.28
CA TRP A 10 -11.19 20.42 27.26
C TRP A 10 -11.28 18.90 27.12
N LEU A 11 -10.14 18.22 27.02
CA LEU A 11 -10.06 16.75 26.96
C LEU A 11 -10.70 16.09 28.18
N GLY A 12 -10.43 16.63 29.37
CA GLY A 12 -11.02 16.14 30.63
C GLY A 12 -12.55 16.29 30.70
N ARG A 13 -13.13 17.19 29.91
CA ARG A 13 -14.58 17.45 29.84
C ARG A 13 -15.29 16.72 28.72
N LEU A 14 -14.55 16.08 27.80
CA LEU A 14 -15.16 15.34 26.70
C LEU A 14 -15.98 14.17 27.24
N PRO A 15 -17.17 13.89 26.69
CA PRO A 15 -17.85 12.64 26.92
C PRO A 15 -16.97 11.44 26.49
N ASP A 16 -17.11 10.30 27.17
CA ASP A 16 -16.24 9.13 26.90
C ASP A 16 -16.27 8.70 25.43
N GLN A 17 -17.43 8.70 24.81
CA GLN A 17 -17.54 8.35 23.37
C GLN A 17 -16.77 9.31 22.48
N GLN A 18 -16.82 10.62 22.76
CA GLN A 18 -16.06 11.61 21.98
C GLN A 18 -14.56 11.53 22.25
N LEU A 19 -14.15 11.20 23.48
CA LEU A 19 -12.75 10.94 23.78
C LEU A 19 -12.24 9.71 23.03
N VAL A 20 -13.02 8.64 23.00
CA VAL A 20 -12.69 7.42 22.22
C VAL A 20 -12.56 7.76 20.74
N THR A 21 -13.51 8.48 20.15
CA THR A 21 -13.45 8.92 18.75
C THR A 21 -12.20 9.73 18.46
N LEU A 22 -11.85 10.69 19.34
CA LEU A 22 -10.62 11.49 19.18
C LEU A 22 -9.37 10.61 19.21
N LEU A 23 -9.30 9.66 20.14
CA LEU A 23 -8.15 8.75 20.26
C LEU A 23 -8.03 7.86 19.01
N GLU A 24 -9.16 7.42 18.44
CA GLU A 24 -9.21 6.66 17.20
C GLU A 24 -8.79 7.49 15.99
N GLU A 25 -9.34 8.69 15.83
CA GLU A 25 -9.01 9.59 14.72
C GLU A 25 -7.55 10.07 14.74
N ARG A 26 -6.93 10.09 15.90
CA ARG A 26 -5.52 10.43 16.08
C ARG A 26 -4.60 9.20 16.12
N ASP A 27 -5.15 8.00 15.97
CA ASP A 27 -4.45 6.70 15.99
C ASP A 27 -3.54 6.48 17.22
N LEU A 28 -3.93 7.04 18.35
CA LEU A 28 -3.10 7.08 19.56
C LEU A 28 -2.87 5.75 20.23
N PRO A 29 -3.81 4.79 20.22
CA PRO A 29 -3.58 3.47 20.85
C PRO A 29 -2.41 2.71 20.26
N LEU A 30 -2.13 2.90 18.96
CA LEU A 30 -1.05 2.23 18.25
C LEU A 30 0.22 3.08 18.16
N SER A 31 0.07 4.38 17.88
CA SER A 31 1.21 5.31 17.76
C SER A 31 1.90 5.61 19.09
N ALA A 32 1.19 5.48 20.21
CA ALA A 32 1.71 5.70 21.56
C ALA A 32 2.62 4.58 22.09
N GLY A 33 3.07 3.65 21.23
CA GLY A 33 3.80 2.45 21.61
C GLY A 33 5.07 2.67 22.47
N HIS A 34 5.65 3.84 22.46
CA HIS A 34 6.83 4.17 23.25
C HIS A 34 6.60 5.18 24.38
N THR A 35 5.44 5.83 24.44
CA THR A 35 5.16 6.86 25.44
C THR A 35 3.94 6.46 26.27
N ARG A 36 4.16 6.28 27.56
CA ARG A 36 3.09 5.92 28.49
C ARG A 36 2.19 7.10 28.77
N ILE A 37 1.09 7.23 28.01
CA ILE A 37 0.06 8.25 28.24
C ILE A 37 -0.86 7.76 29.35
N THR A 38 -0.86 8.43 30.51
CA THR A 38 -1.69 8.08 31.67
C THR A 38 -2.51 9.25 32.18
N THR A 39 -2.25 10.47 31.71
CA THR A 39 -2.95 11.68 32.13
C THR A 39 -3.39 12.51 30.91
N PHE A 40 -4.45 13.31 31.07
CA PHE A 40 -4.88 14.28 30.06
C PHE A 40 -3.81 15.31 29.70
N ARG A 41 -2.91 15.63 30.62
CA ARG A 41 -1.77 16.51 30.36
C ARG A 41 -0.81 15.88 29.35
N GLN A 42 -0.42 14.62 29.54
CA GLN A 42 0.44 13.89 28.59
C GLN A 42 -0.24 13.71 27.24
N LEU A 43 -1.56 13.45 27.25
CA LEU A 43 -2.34 13.38 26.02
C LEU A 43 -2.31 14.74 25.29
N ALA A 44 -2.53 15.84 25.96
CA ALA A 44 -2.47 17.18 25.38
C ALA A 44 -1.09 17.49 24.80
N GLU A 45 -0.01 17.13 25.52
CA GLU A 45 1.37 17.28 25.04
C GLU A 45 1.60 16.49 23.74
N HIS A 46 1.13 15.26 23.68
CA HIS A 46 1.27 14.41 22.49
C HIS A 46 0.45 14.94 21.30
N LEU A 47 -0.79 15.34 21.51
CA LEU A 47 -1.65 15.89 20.46
C LEU A 47 -1.10 17.18 19.83
N LEU A 48 -0.29 17.93 20.58
CA LEU A 48 0.36 19.16 20.13
C LEU A 48 1.72 18.93 19.46
N THR A 49 2.19 17.69 19.34
CA THR A 49 3.44 17.40 18.61
C THR A 49 3.27 17.61 17.10
N ASP A 50 4.37 17.93 16.43
CA ASP A 50 4.42 18.07 14.97
C ASP A 50 3.97 16.81 14.25
N GLU A 51 4.44 15.66 14.71
CA GLU A 51 4.12 14.35 14.15
C GLU A 51 2.63 14.04 14.23
N SER A 52 2.06 14.13 15.44
CA SER A 52 0.63 13.87 15.66
C SER A 52 -0.27 14.84 14.88
N THR A 53 0.13 16.13 14.80
CA THR A 53 -0.62 17.15 14.04
C THR A 53 -0.52 16.92 12.55
N ALA A 54 0.67 16.57 12.03
CA ALA A 54 0.86 16.23 10.62
C ALA A 54 0.03 15.02 10.21
N HIS A 55 0.00 13.97 11.05
CA HIS A 55 -0.81 12.78 10.84
C HIS A 55 -2.31 13.13 10.75
N ALA A 56 -2.82 13.92 11.69
CA ALA A 56 -4.23 14.34 11.69
C ALA A 56 -4.60 15.18 10.44
N LEU A 57 -3.68 16.04 9.97
CA LEU A 57 -3.87 16.82 8.75
C LEU A 57 -3.86 15.94 7.49
N ALA A 58 -2.96 14.97 7.43
CA ALA A 58 -2.86 14.04 6.31
C ALA A 58 -4.14 13.19 6.12
N ALA A 59 -4.87 12.94 7.20
CA ALA A 59 -6.16 12.25 7.17
C ALA A 59 -7.33 13.15 6.68
N GLY A 60 -7.13 14.48 6.58
CA GLY A 60 -8.14 15.44 6.18
C GLY A 60 -8.31 15.57 4.66
N THR A 61 -9.41 16.20 4.23
CA THR A 61 -9.67 16.55 2.83
C THR A 61 -9.23 17.98 2.51
N ALA A 62 -9.10 18.31 1.22
CA ALA A 62 -8.80 19.68 0.79
C ALA A 62 -9.88 20.69 1.28
N GLY A 63 -11.14 20.27 1.35
CA GLY A 63 -12.21 21.12 1.89
C GLY A 63 -12.04 21.41 3.38
N GLU A 64 -11.64 20.41 4.17
CA GLU A 64 -11.29 20.58 5.58
C GLU A 64 -10.09 21.50 5.74
N MET A 65 -9.06 21.31 4.92
CA MET A 65 -7.86 22.16 4.92
C MET A 65 -8.18 23.61 4.53
N GLN A 66 -9.02 23.84 3.51
CA GLN A 66 -9.44 25.17 3.10
C GLN A 66 -10.24 25.89 4.19
N LEU A 67 -11.14 25.18 4.88
CA LEU A 67 -11.89 25.75 5.99
C LEU A 67 -10.98 26.11 7.15
N LEU A 68 -10.07 25.21 7.52
CA LEU A 68 -9.08 25.42 8.58
C LEU A 68 -8.14 26.59 8.23
N ALA A 69 -7.68 26.65 6.99
CA ALA A 69 -6.86 27.75 6.47
C ALA A 69 -7.60 29.09 6.53
N SER A 70 -8.90 29.11 6.19
CA SER A 70 -9.72 30.33 6.26
C SER A 70 -9.92 30.81 7.70
N VAL A 71 -10.09 29.88 8.65
CA VAL A 71 -10.13 30.20 10.10
C VAL A 71 -8.80 30.78 10.56
N ALA A 72 -7.67 30.18 10.15
CA ALA A 72 -6.34 30.69 10.50
C ALA A 72 -6.07 32.07 9.88
N ALA A 73 -6.45 32.26 8.61
CA ALA A 73 -6.35 33.55 7.93
C ALA A 73 -7.12 34.66 8.66
N GLN A 74 -8.37 34.38 9.07
CA GLN A 74 -9.18 35.34 9.83
C GLN A 74 -8.57 35.65 11.20
N ALA A 75 -7.98 34.63 11.86
CA ALA A 75 -7.26 34.88 13.11
C ALA A 75 -6.02 35.78 12.91
N LEU A 76 -5.26 35.54 11.82
CA LEU A 76 -4.11 36.35 11.45
C LEU A 76 -4.50 37.82 11.11
N GLU A 77 -5.57 38.03 10.35
CA GLU A 77 -6.06 39.35 9.98
C GLU A 77 -6.48 40.18 11.20
N ARG A 78 -7.11 39.52 12.18
CA ARG A 78 -7.58 40.19 13.41
C ARG A 78 -6.46 40.45 14.44
N HIS A 79 -5.50 39.55 14.55
CA HIS A 79 -4.55 39.54 15.65
C HIS A 79 -3.08 39.67 15.20
N GLY A 80 -2.82 39.73 13.92
CA GLY A 80 -1.47 39.78 13.37
C GLY A 80 -0.70 38.44 13.47
N PRO A 81 0.51 38.29 12.94
CA PRO A 81 1.34 37.09 13.07
C PRO A 81 1.88 36.91 14.49
N VAL A 82 2.25 35.66 14.86
CA VAL A 82 2.89 35.36 16.15
C VAL A 82 4.39 35.54 16.00
N ALA A 83 5.00 36.31 16.90
CA ALA A 83 6.43 36.67 16.82
C ALA A 83 7.37 35.45 16.89
N ASP A 84 6.97 34.37 17.57
CA ASP A 84 7.79 33.16 17.82
C ASP A 84 7.65 32.08 16.71
N GLU A 85 6.76 32.27 15.74
CA GLU A 85 6.54 31.31 14.64
C GLU A 85 7.74 31.19 13.69
N ALA A 86 8.68 32.14 13.75
CA ALA A 86 9.90 32.11 12.96
C ALA A 86 10.87 30.95 13.32
N ALA A 87 10.75 30.37 14.52
CA ALA A 87 11.67 29.37 15.05
C ALA A 87 11.28 27.91 14.66
N HIS A 88 10.05 27.70 14.20
CA HIS A 88 9.55 26.35 13.92
C HIS A 88 9.42 26.08 12.44
N HIS A 89 10.47 25.57 11.82
CA HIS A 89 10.49 25.21 10.41
C HIS A 89 10.09 23.75 10.22
N PRO A 90 9.05 23.44 9.40
CA PRO A 90 8.64 22.05 9.15
C PRO A 90 9.54 21.30 8.18
N THR A 91 10.68 21.84 7.78
CA THR A 91 11.39 21.41 6.58
C THR A 91 12.44 20.35 6.78
N TYR A 92 12.65 19.69 7.79
CA TYR A 92 13.49 18.46 7.81
C TYR A 92 13.31 17.73 9.16
N ALA A 93 12.55 16.66 9.12
CA ALA A 93 12.24 15.73 10.21
C ALA A 93 13.43 14.90 10.75
N TRP A 94 14.63 15.46 10.78
CA TRP A 94 15.85 14.76 11.22
C TRP A 94 16.30 15.10 12.63
N ARG A 95 15.87 16.22 13.16
CA ARG A 95 16.15 16.58 14.54
C ARG A 95 14.84 16.96 15.21
N PRO A 96 14.55 16.39 16.38
CA PRO A 96 13.52 16.96 17.22
C PRO A 96 13.91 18.42 17.47
N ALA A 97 12.97 19.33 17.16
CA ALA A 97 13.14 20.72 17.54
C ALA A 97 13.48 20.77 19.03
N PRO A 98 14.43 21.62 19.48
CA PRO A 98 14.65 21.80 20.89
C PRO A 98 13.31 22.20 21.54
N PRO A 99 13.00 21.68 22.73
CA PRO A 99 11.76 22.04 23.41
C PRO A 99 11.69 23.56 23.51
N PRO A 100 10.51 24.15 23.24
CA PRO A 100 10.36 25.61 23.31
C PRO A 100 10.82 26.10 24.69
N THR A 101 11.81 26.97 24.70
CA THR A 101 12.46 27.48 25.92
C THR A 101 11.60 28.45 26.71
N ALA A 102 10.43 28.84 26.21
CA ALA A 102 9.42 29.60 26.95
C ALA A 102 8.02 29.12 26.54
N PRO A 103 7.05 29.04 27.48
CA PRO A 103 5.66 28.84 27.11
C PRO A 103 5.21 30.02 26.29
N VAL A 104 4.93 29.83 25.01
CA VAL A 104 4.23 30.83 24.19
C VAL A 104 2.90 31.07 24.86
N GLU A 105 2.70 32.27 25.42
CA GLU A 105 1.39 32.72 25.91
C GLU A 105 0.42 32.64 24.72
N PRO A 106 -0.65 31.84 24.77
CA PRO A 106 -1.64 31.88 23.72
C PRO A 106 -2.32 33.22 23.81
N SER A 107 -1.92 34.15 22.97
CA SER A 107 -2.79 35.27 22.67
C SER A 107 -4.16 34.66 22.31
N GLU A 108 -5.25 35.27 22.85
CA GLU A 108 -6.62 34.84 22.60
C GLU A 108 -7.01 35.09 21.13
N ARG A 109 -6.41 34.31 20.21
CA ARG A 109 -6.65 34.38 18.75
C ARG A 109 -7.90 33.60 18.41
N LEU A 110 -9.02 34.15 18.89
CA LEU A 110 -10.32 33.52 18.80
C LEU A 110 -11.07 34.01 17.56
N VAL A 111 -11.69 33.06 16.87
CA VAL A 111 -12.59 33.34 15.75
C VAL A 111 -14.00 32.91 16.12
N ALA A 112 -14.99 33.76 15.93
CA ALA A 112 -16.36 33.40 16.25
C ALA A 112 -16.89 32.37 15.22
N GLU A 113 -17.41 31.25 15.69
CA GLU A 113 -17.94 30.19 14.84
C GLU A 113 -19.07 30.70 13.92
N LYS A 114 -19.91 31.58 14.44
CA LYS A 114 -20.97 32.24 13.65
C LYS A 114 -20.44 33.01 12.45
N ASP A 115 -19.24 33.64 12.58
CA ASP A 115 -18.60 34.40 11.49
C ASP A 115 -18.10 33.44 10.41
N VAL A 116 -17.54 32.28 10.80
CA VAL A 116 -17.11 31.21 9.88
C VAL A 116 -18.31 30.62 9.14
N LEU A 117 -19.38 30.30 9.85
CA LEU A 117 -20.61 29.78 9.25
C LEU A 117 -21.33 30.81 8.36
N ALA A 118 -21.12 32.12 8.59
CA ALA A 118 -21.68 33.18 7.75
C ALA A 118 -21.04 33.24 6.35
N TRP A 119 -19.87 32.62 6.14
CA TRP A 119 -19.29 32.49 4.79
C TRP A 119 -20.12 31.63 3.84
N PHE A 120 -21.00 30.77 4.39
CA PHE A 120 -21.83 29.84 3.65
C PHE A 120 -23.28 30.30 3.61
N LEU A 121 -23.94 30.04 2.48
CA LEU A 121 -25.37 30.31 2.37
C LEU A 121 -26.18 29.49 3.37
N PRO A 122 -27.27 30.02 3.92
CA PRO A 122 -28.17 29.26 4.79
C PRO A 122 -28.66 27.99 4.13
N GLY A 123 -28.87 26.92 4.90
CA GLY A 123 -29.28 25.60 4.44
C GLY A 123 -28.07 24.63 4.27
N ASP A 124 -28.17 23.70 3.34
CA ASP A 124 -27.24 22.57 3.17
C ASP A 124 -25.75 22.96 3.19
N ALA A 125 -25.37 24.10 2.61
CA ALA A 125 -23.96 24.53 2.59
C ALA A 125 -23.46 24.88 3.99
N ARG A 126 -24.30 25.55 4.80
CA ARG A 126 -23.97 25.89 6.19
C ARG A 126 -23.96 24.65 7.08
N ASP A 127 -24.86 23.72 6.86
CA ASP A 127 -24.92 22.46 7.60
C ASP A 127 -23.70 21.59 7.31
N ARG A 128 -23.25 21.53 6.04
CA ARG A 128 -21.98 20.89 5.67
C ARG A 128 -20.77 21.56 6.33
N ALA A 129 -20.74 22.91 6.36
CA ALA A 129 -19.66 23.63 7.05
C ALA A 129 -19.63 23.31 8.55
N ALA A 130 -20.80 23.27 9.20
CA ALA A 130 -20.90 22.88 10.60
C ALA A 130 -20.43 21.46 10.85
N ALA A 131 -20.75 20.51 9.94
CA ALA A 131 -20.27 19.14 10.01
C ALA A 131 -18.74 19.07 9.84
N VAL A 132 -18.15 19.84 8.91
CA VAL A 132 -16.69 19.93 8.76
C VAL A 132 -16.04 20.50 10.02
N LEU A 133 -16.59 21.56 10.61
CA LEU A 133 -16.09 22.08 11.89
C LEU A 133 -16.18 21.03 13.02
N GLY A 134 -17.24 20.21 13.02
CA GLY A 134 -17.36 19.07 13.93
C GLY A 134 -16.20 18.09 13.81
N ARG A 135 -15.90 17.62 12.61
CA ARG A 135 -14.78 16.68 12.36
C ARG A 135 -13.42 17.28 12.73
N LEU A 136 -13.20 18.57 12.43
CA LEU A 136 -11.95 19.24 12.83
C LEU A 136 -11.79 19.30 14.37
N ARG A 137 -12.91 19.44 15.11
CA ARG A 137 -12.92 19.35 16.58
C ARG A 137 -12.67 17.93 17.08
N GLU A 138 -13.32 16.94 16.49
CA GLU A 138 -13.12 15.53 16.83
C GLU A 138 -11.67 15.09 16.70
N ARG A 139 -10.92 15.72 15.79
CA ARG A 139 -9.47 15.54 15.61
C ARG A 139 -8.60 16.50 16.44
N ALA A 140 -9.18 17.32 17.29
CA ALA A 140 -8.47 18.38 18.04
C ALA A 140 -7.60 19.31 17.16
N LEU A 141 -8.00 19.54 15.89
CA LEU A 141 -7.41 20.52 14.97
C LEU A 141 -8.03 21.90 15.15
N LEU A 142 -9.24 21.96 15.69
CA LEU A 142 -9.91 23.15 16.20
C LEU A 142 -10.42 22.88 17.62
N LEU A 143 -10.25 23.86 18.51
CA LEU A 143 -10.70 23.73 19.88
C LEU A 143 -11.90 24.65 20.10
N PRO A 144 -12.96 24.20 20.77
CA PRO A 144 -14.05 25.07 21.18
C PRO A 144 -13.56 26.00 22.28
N ALA A 145 -13.90 27.27 22.16
CA ALA A 145 -13.64 28.32 23.16
C ALA A 145 -14.96 28.90 23.70
N PRO A 146 -14.94 29.58 24.87
CA PRO A 146 -16.15 30.16 25.41
C PRO A 146 -16.92 31.08 24.46
N ARG A 147 -18.23 31.20 24.63
CA ARG A 147 -19.12 32.09 23.84
C ARG A 147 -19.21 31.78 22.36
N GLY A 148 -19.07 30.50 21.98
CA GLY A 148 -19.16 30.06 20.57
C GLY A 148 -17.98 30.52 19.73
N GLN A 149 -16.81 30.61 20.32
CA GLN A 149 -15.58 30.91 19.62
C GLN A 149 -14.78 29.64 19.34
N LEU A 150 -13.90 29.71 18.35
CA LEU A 150 -12.98 28.67 17.91
C LEU A 150 -11.55 29.15 18.20
N ALA A 151 -10.74 28.24 18.75
CA ALA A 151 -9.31 28.45 18.95
C ALA A 151 -8.52 27.46 18.10
N LEU A 152 -7.45 27.92 17.46
CA LEU A 152 -6.47 27.07 16.79
C LEU A 152 -5.38 26.68 17.80
N PRO A 153 -4.97 25.40 17.85
CA PRO A 153 -3.74 25.02 18.52
C PRO A 153 -2.55 25.83 17.96
N PRO A 154 -1.52 26.13 18.76
CA PRO A 154 -0.42 27.03 18.34
C PRO A 154 0.21 26.64 17.02
N LEU A 155 0.55 25.35 16.83
CA LEU A 155 1.13 24.84 15.61
C LEU A 155 0.22 24.98 14.38
N MET A 156 -1.10 24.95 14.60
CA MET A 156 -2.08 25.08 13.52
C MET A 156 -2.14 26.50 12.94
N HIS A 157 -1.76 27.53 13.69
CA HIS A 157 -1.66 28.88 13.15
C HIS A 157 -0.66 28.94 12.00
N VAL A 158 0.51 28.30 12.14
CA VAL A 158 1.54 28.29 11.11
C VAL A 158 1.13 27.40 9.95
N ARG A 159 0.78 26.14 10.22
CA ARG A 159 0.48 25.15 9.19
C ARG A 159 -0.78 25.49 8.40
N ALA A 160 -1.85 25.87 9.11
CA ALA A 160 -3.10 26.23 8.44
C ALA A 160 -3.00 27.56 7.69
N ALA A 161 -2.27 28.56 8.20
CA ALA A 161 -2.00 29.79 7.48
C ALA A 161 -1.26 29.54 6.16
N GLY A 162 -0.33 28.60 6.13
CA GLY A 162 0.36 28.18 4.92
C GLY A 162 -0.60 27.69 3.84
N PHE A 163 -1.62 26.92 4.19
CA PHE A 163 -2.65 26.50 3.21
C PHE A 163 -3.48 27.68 2.68
N ALA A 164 -3.55 28.77 3.43
CA ALA A 164 -4.19 30.01 2.98
C ALA A 164 -3.23 30.95 2.24
N GLY A 165 -2.01 30.55 1.92
CA GLY A 165 -1.04 31.37 1.22
C GLY A 165 -0.34 32.41 2.08
N TYR A 166 -0.46 32.36 3.40
CA TYR A 166 0.29 33.21 4.33
C TYR A 166 1.58 32.50 4.76
N GLY A 167 2.71 33.08 4.35
CA GLY A 167 4.00 32.65 4.87
C GLY A 167 4.33 33.27 6.23
N ARG A 168 5.55 33.05 6.67
CA ARG A 168 6.07 33.63 7.93
C ARG A 168 6.37 35.14 7.79
N PRO A 169 6.46 35.88 8.90
CA PRO A 169 6.86 37.28 8.87
C PRO A 169 8.25 37.48 8.21
N ALA A 170 8.34 38.50 7.38
CA ALA A 170 9.57 38.85 6.67
C ALA A 170 10.77 39.11 7.62
N GLU A 171 10.54 39.69 8.78
CA GLU A 171 11.59 39.97 9.76
C GLU A 171 12.33 38.73 10.20
N GLY A 172 11.57 37.66 10.57
CA GLY A 172 12.14 36.38 10.96
C GLY A 172 12.86 35.71 9.81
N LEU A 173 12.28 35.71 8.61
CA LEU A 173 12.88 35.14 7.40
C LEU A 173 14.19 35.85 7.02
N LEU A 174 14.23 37.18 7.02
CA LEU A 174 15.44 37.97 6.76
C LEU A 174 16.55 37.69 7.78
N THR A 175 16.17 37.55 9.05
CA THR A 175 17.11 37.27 10.13
C THR A 175 17.70 35.87 10.02
N ALA A 176 16.87 34.89 9.73
CA ALA A 176 17.28 33.49 9.63
C ALA A 176 18.12 33.24 8.35
N ALA A 177 17.70 33.76 7.21
CA ALA A 177 18.21 33.34 5.90
C ALA A 177 19.46 34.08 5.42
N TYR A 178 19.67 35.35 5.80
CA TYR A 178 20.69 36.18 5.19
C TYR A 178 21.78 36.68 6.11
N ASN A 179 22.94 36.98 5.54
CA ASN A 179 23.99 37.77 6.18
C ASN A 179 23.85 39.28 5.84
N ALA A 180 24.68 40.11 6.47
CA ALA A 180 24.62 41.56 6.31
C ALA A 180 24.81 42.07 4.84
N PRO A 181 25.70 41.55 4.01
CA PRO A 181 25.83 41.97 2.60
C PRO A 181 24.56 41.71 1.81
N GLU A 182 23.89 40.60 2.01
CA GLU A 182 22.71 40.22 1.27
C GLU A 182 21.49 41.05 1.64
N VAL A 183 21.28 41.32 2.93
CA VAL A 183 20.21 42.21 3.37
C VAL A 183 20.41 43.66 2.83
N LYS A 184 21.67 44.14 2.77
CA LYS A 184 21.99 45.42 2.16
C LYS A 184 21.73 45.46 0.66
N ARG A 185 22.10 44.40 -0.07
CA ARG A 185 21.81 44.26 -1.50
C ARG A 185 20.30 44.36 -1.76
N ILE A 186 19.52 43.63 -0.98
CA ILE A 186 18.05 43.65 -1.08
C ILE A 186 17.53 45.06 -0.81
N ALA A 187 18.02 45.73 0.25
CA ALA A 187 17.62 47.10 0.56
C ALA A 187 17.92 48.05 -0.62
N ALA A 188 19.12 47.99 -1.20
CA ALA A 188 19.50 48.79 -2.37
C ALA A 188 18.56 48.53 -3.57
N THR A 189 18.28 47.25 -3.87
CA THR A 189 17.40 46.86 -4.98
C THR A 189 15.96 47.33 -4.77
N LEU A 190 15.42 47.13 -3.54
CA LEU A 190 14.02 47.36 -3.24
C LEU A 190 13.72 48.85 -2.99
N LEU A 191 14.65 49.60 -2.37
CA LEU A 191 14.49 51.00 -2.01
C LEU A 191 15.08 51.98 -3.05
N GLY A 192 15.90 51.45 -3.98
CA GLY A 192 16.65 52.28 -4.90
C GLY A 192 17.69 53.19 -4.22
N ASP A 193 18.16 52.81 -3.01
CA ASP A 193 19.03 53.63 -2.19
C ASP A 193 20.16 52.81 -1.57
N ASP A 194 21.40 53.12 -1.96
CA ASP A 194 22.64 52.52 -1.49
C ASP A 194 23.15 53.13 -0.17
N SER A 195 22.42 54.08 0.44
CA SER A 195 22.88 54.83 1.62
C SER A 195 22.87 53.99 2.90
N VAL A 196 22.20 52.83 2.90
CA VAL A 196 22.06 51.93 4.07
C VAL A 196 23.40 51.30 4.45
N ARG A 197 23.89 51.58 5.66
CA ARG A 197 25.23 51.16 6.06
C ARG A 197 25.27 49.98 6.99
N THR A 198 24.24 49.77 7.77
CA THR A 198 24.17 48.67 8.75
C THR A 198 23.10 47.62 8.40
N ARG A 199 23.31 46.38 8.84
CA ARG A 199 22.31 45.31 8.68
C ARG A 199 20.97 45.63 9.38
N PRO A 200 20.96 46.06 10.68
CA PRO A 200 19.73 46.41 11.34
C PRO A 200 18.90 47.46 10.59
N GLU A 201 19.57 48.54 10.15
CA GLU A 201 18.92 49.60 9.41
C GLU A 201 18.32 49.08 8.07
N ALA A 202 19.07 48.25 7.34
CA ALA A 202 18.59 47.64 6.11
C ALA A 202 17.34 46.78 6.37
N GLN A 203 17.40 45.91 7.40
CA GLN A 203 16.31 45.02 7.77
C GLN A 203 15.08 45.87 8.20
N GLU A 204 15.25 46.87 9.02
CA GLU A 204 14.17 47.78 9.45
C GLU A 204 13.49 48.44 8.26
N ARG A 205 14.27 48.98 7.32
CA ARG A 205 13.71 49.63 6.10
C ARG A 205 12.96 48.66 5.18
N ILE A 206 13.49 47.44 4.99
CA ILE A 206 12.83 46.40 4.20
C ILE A 206 11.50 46.01 4.89
N THR A 207 11.52 45.72 6.17
CA THR A 207 10.32 45.31 6.90
C THR A 207 9.28 46.43 6.97
N ALA A 208 9.70 47.69 7.14
CA ALA A 208 8.83 48.86 7.06
C ALA A 208 8.17 49.08 5.68
N LEU A 209 8.90 48.78 4.58
CA LEU A 209 8.30 48.78 3.25
C LEU A 209 7.29 47.66 3.08
N LEU A 210 7.67 46.44 3.45
CA LEU A 210 6.78 45.25 3.32
C LEU A 210 5.53 45.36 4.21
N ALA A 211 5.63 46.01 5.35
CA ALA A 211 4.50 46.22 6.24
C ALA A 211 3.43 47.18 5.69
N ASP A 212 3.78 48.02 4.71
CA ASP A 212 2.87 48.94 4.02
C ASP A 212 2.27 48.28 2.77
N PRO A 213 0.98 47.93 2.77
CA PRO A 213 0.36 47.27 1.61
C PRO A 213 0.40 48.12 0.33
N GLY A 214 0.30 49.44 0.44
CA GLY A 214 0.34 50.34 -0.71
C GLY A 214 1.71 50.35 -1.38
N ARG A 215 2.78 50.33 -0.59
CA ARG A 215 4.16 50.24 -1.09
C ARG A 215 4.47 48.87 -1.74
N VAL A 216 4.04 47.79 -1.13
CA VAL A 216 4.16 46.45 -1.73
C VAL A 216 3.42 46.36 -3.06
N GLN A 217 2.19 46.90 -3.11
CA GLN A 217 1.41 46.95 -4.35
C GLN A 217 2.08 47.77 -5.45
N ALA A 218 2.74 48.88 -5.08
CA ALA A 218 3.49 49.70 -6.02
C ALA A 218 4.68 48.93 -6.61
N VAL A 219 5.42 48.19 -5.76
CA VAL A 219 6.52 47.30 -6.23
C VAL A 219 5.98 46.21 -7.15
N VAL A 220 4.88 45.55 -6.78
CA VAL A 220 4.30 44.47 -7.60
C VAL A 220 3.71 44.99 -8.92
N ALA A 221 3.27 46.27 -8.99
CA ALA A 221 2.82 46.85 -10.24
C ALA A 221 3.92 46.92 -11.30
N GLU A 222 5.19 46.98 -10.89
CA GLU A 222 6.37 46.97 -11.78
C GLU A 222 6.82 45.55 -12.15
N ALA A 223 6.23 44.51 -11.56
CA ALA A 223 6.62 43.12 -11.77
C ALA A 223 6.35 42.66 -13.22
N PRO A 224 7.24 41.85 -13.81
CA PRO A 224 6.98 41.21 -15.09
C PRO A 224 5.76 40.26 -15.00
N PRO A 225 5.10 39.95 -16.12
CA PRO A 225 3.88 39.14 -16.12
C PRO A 225 4.07 37.82 -15.39
N ARG A 226 5.17 37.13 -15.61
CA ARG A 226 5.48 35.86 -14.99
C ARG A 226 5.61 35.93 -13.46
N ALA A 227 6.19 37.01 -12.94
CA ALA A 227 6.29 37.26 -11.51
C ALA A 227 4.90 37.47 -10.88
N ARG A 228 4.00 38.15 -11.59
CA ARG A 228 2.61 38.34 -11.12
C ARG A 228 1.83 37.04 -11.09
N GLU A 229 1.95 36.19 -12.13
CA GLU A 229 1.36 34.85 -12.16
C GLU A 229 1.82 34.02 -10.97
N LEU A 230 3.14 34.03 -10.65
CA LEU A 230 3.70 33.32 -9.52
C LEU A 230 3.14 33.83 -8.18
N LEU A 231 3.06 35.15 -8.02
CA LEU A 231 2.47 35.74 -6.79
C LEU A 231 1.00 35.37 -6.66
N ASP A 232 0.23 35.39 -7.74
CA ASP A 232 -1.18 35.00 -7.74
C ASP A 232 -1.35 33.56 -7.26
N ARG A 233 -0.53 32.64 -7.76
CA ARG A 233 -0.50 31.24 -7.34
C ARG A 233 -0.11 31.08 -5.86
N LEU A 234 0.95 31.74 -5.41
CA LEU A 234 1.47 31.63 -4.04
C LEU A 234 0.53 32.23 -3.00
N VAL A 235 -0.21 33.28 -3.35
CA VAL A 235 -1.25 33.86 -2.49
C VAL A 235 -2.43 32.93 -2.30
N ASP A 236 -2.74 32.11 -3.29
CA ASP A 236 -3.79 31.10 -3.17
C ASP A 236 -3.32 29.86 -2.34
N GLY A 237 -2.01 29.75 -2.10
CA GLY A 237 -1.34 28.73 -1.27
C GLY A 237 -0.97 27.43 -1.99
N PRO A 238 0.02 26.74 -1.48
CA PRO A 238 0.91 27.10 -0.37
C PRO A 238 1.89 28.24 -0.74
N PRO A 239 2.39 29.03 0.24
CA PRO A 239 3.28 30.18 -0.01
C PRO A 239 4.74 29.76 -0.25
N LEU A 240 4.96 28.58 -0.76
CA LEU A 240 6.27 27.95 -0.94
C LEU A 240 6.51 27.64 -2.40
N LEU A 241 7.73 27.92 -2.85
CA LEU A 241 8.17 27.62 -4.22
C LEU A 241 9.56 26.97 -4.17
N ARG A 242 9.74 25.86 -4.88
CA ARG A 242 11.07 25.29 -5.10
C ARG A 242 11.78 26.03 -6.22
N THR A 243 13.00 26.46 -5.93
CA THR A 243 13.82 27.18 -6.89
C THR A 243 15.29 27.19 -6.48
N ARG A 244 16.20 27.31 -7.45
CA ARG A 244 17.64 27.37 -7.24
C ARG A 244 18.21 28.79 -7.32
N CYS A 245 17.39 29.79 -7.11
CA CYS A 245 17.85 31.19 -7.12
C CYS A 245 18.74 31.58 -5.93
N PHE A 246 18.88 30.70 -4.94
CA PHE A 246 19.75 30.88 -3.78
C PHE A 246 20.80 29.80 -3.67
N VAL A 247 22.00 30.16 -3.30
CA VAL A 247 23.10 29.23 -3.01
C VAL A 247 23.54 29.37 -1.56
N SER A 248 23.84 28.24 -0.91
CA SER A 248 24.43 28.28 0.42
C SER A 248 25.87 28.83 0.35
N ARG A 249 26.19 29.72 1.25
CA ARG A 249 27.56 30.31 1.33
C ARG A 249 28.66 29.27 1.57
N TYR A 250 28.32 28.13 2.17
CA TYR A 250 29.28 27.11 2.59
C TYR A 250 29.30 25.86 1.72
N GLY A 251 28.67 25.90 0.54
CA GLY A 251 28.70 24.78 -0.42
C GLY A 251 28.07 23.49 0.13
N GLY A 252 26.93 23.10 -0.37
CA GLY A 252 26.38 21.74 -0.29
C GLY A 252 25.77 21.28 1.04
N TYR A 253 25.98 21.93 2.17
CA TYR A 253 25.40 21.56 3.46
C TYR A 253 24.54 22.68 4.03
N ALA A 254 23.23 22.54 3.90
CA ALA A 254 22.26 23.47 4.47
C ALA A 254 21.84 22.96 5.87
N GLY A 255 22.60 23.34 6.91
CA GLY A 255 22.18 23.18 8.30
C GLY A 255 21.17 24.28 8.69
N PRO A 256 20.56 24.19 9.88
CA PRO A 256 19.59 25.17 10.37
C PRO A 256 20.13 26.62 10.47
N ASP A 257 21.45 26.80 10.46
CA ASP A 257 22.13 28.09 10.48
C ASP A 257 22.66 28.51 9.10
N ALA A 258 22.23 27.85 8.02
CA ALA A 258 22.68 28.15 6.67
C ALA A 258 22.30 29.57 6.26
N LYS A 259 23.27 30.31 5.69
CA LYS A 259 23.04 31.64 5.11
C LYS A 259 23.08 31.52 3.58
N TYR A 260 22.13 32.18 2.95
CA TYR A 260 21.90 32.11 1.52
C TYR A 260 22.38 33.41 0.82
N MET A 261 22.81 33.25 -0.40
CA MET A 261 23.16 34.35 -1.33
C MET A 261 22.31 34.20 -2.59
N PHE A 262 21.72 35.31 -3.02
CA PHE A 262 20.98 35.33 -4.27
C PHE A 262 21.93 35.13 -5.47
N ARG A 263 21.49 34.33 -6.43
CA ARG A 263 22.17 34.10 -7.71
C ARG A 263 21.24 34.52 -8.82
N GLU A 264 21.60 35.63 -9.49
CA GLU A 264 20.85 36.10 -10.65
C GLU A 264 20.85 35.04 -11.77
N GLY A 265 19.69 34.79 -12.37
CA GLY A 265 19.50 33.72 -13.36
C GLY A 265 19.52 32.30 -12.79
N GLY A 266 19.64 32.15 -11.47
CA GLY A 266 19.79 30.83 -10.83
C GLY A 266 18.53 29.95 -10.84
N SER A 267 17.34 30.57 -10.91
CA SER A 267 16.07 29.80 -10.99
C SER A 267 15.77 29.28 -12.40
N GLY A 268 16.36 29.91 -13.43
CA GLY A 268 15.95 29.69 -14.81
C GLY A 268 14.60 30.32 -15.18
N ASP A 269 13.95 31.02 -14.24
CA ASP A 269 12.68 31.75 -14.42
C ASP A 269 12.85 33.23 -14.00
N GLU A 270 12.77 34.14 -14.98
CA GLU A 270 12.97 35.57 -14.77
C GLU A 270 12.00 36.15 -13.71
N GLY A 271 10.78 35.65 -13.67
CA GLY A 271 9.77 36.05 -12.67
C GLY A 271 10.19 35.71 -11.25
N THR A 272 10.67 34.51 -11.03
CA THR A 272 11.17 34.05 -9.73
C THR A 272 12.40 34.85 -9.28
N ASP A 273 13.36 35.06 -10.16
CA ASP A 273 14.57 35.84 -9.86
C ASP A 273 14.23 37.29 -9.52
N TRP A 274 13.27 37.89 -10.25
CA TRP A 274 12.82 39.25 -9.99
C TRP A 274 12.22 39.42 -8.59
N LEU A 275 11.40 38.43 -8.16
CA LEU A 275 10.77 38.42 -6.83
C LEU A 275 11.81 38.19 -5.72
N ALA A 276 12.73 37.25 -5.93
CA ALA A 276 13.76 36.89 -4.96
C ALA A 276 14.77 38.08 -4.76
N ALA A 277 15.10 38.78 -5.83
CA ALA A 277 15.97 39.97 -5.74
C ALA A 277 15.39 41.09 -4.85
N ARG A 278 14.06 41.14 -4.67
CA ARG A 278 13.31 42.19 -3.96
C ARG A 278 12.73 41.78 -2.62
N ALA A 279 13.13 40.61 -2.08
CA ALA A 279 12.59 40.03 -0.83
C ALA A 279 11.07 39.77 -0.88
N LEU A 280 10.48 39.73 -2.08
CA LEU A 280 9.10 39.26 -2.22
C LEU A 280 9.02 37.72 -2.17
N LEU A 281 10.16 37.05 -2.33
CA LEU A 281 10.40 35.62 -2.00
C LEU A 281 11.68 35.53 -1.17
N LEU A 282 11.64 34.81 -0.07
CA LEU A 282 12.75 34.66 0.88
C LEU A 282 13.13 33.18 1.05
N PRO A 283 14.43 32.83 1.07
CA PRO A 283 14.85 31.44 1.19
C PRO A 283 14.58 30.88 2.57
N THR A 284 14.07 29.65 2.59
CA THR A 284 13.77 28.87 3.80
C THR A 284 14.53 27.55 3.82
N GLY A 285 15.14 27.18 2.70
CA GLY A 285 15.95 26.00 2.49
C GLY A 285 16.85 26.15 1.27
N PRO A 286 17.71 25.17 0.95
CA PRO A 286 18.65 25.25 -0.16
C PRO A 286 17.95 25.46 -1.51
N ASP A 287 16.80 24.82 -1.71
CA ASP A 287 16.03 24.90 -2.95
C ASP A 287 14.57 25.32 -2.69
N LEU A 288 14.32 26.05 -1.59
CA LEU A 288 12.98 26.42 -1.18
C LEU A 288 12.92 27.90 -0.79
N VAL A 289 11.93 28.59 -1.35
CA VAL A 289 11.63 29.98 -1.01
C VAL A 289 10.19 30.11 -0.50
N GLU A 290 9.94 31.15 0.30
CA GLU A 290 8.65 31.42 0.92
C GLU A 290 8.18 32.84 0.62
N LEU A 291 6.89 33.00 0.33
CA LEU A 291 6.21 34.29 0.19
C LEU A 291 5.98 34.87 1.60
N PRO A 292 6.55 36.00 1.98
CA PRO A 292 6.37 36.59 3.30
C PRO A 292 4.91 36.96 3.61
N TYR A 293 4.52 36.86 4.88
CA TYR A 293 3.20 37.24 5.38
C TYR A 293 2.73 38.61 4.90
N GLU A 294 3.61 39.61 5.00
CA GLU A 294 3.30 41.03 4.68
C GLU A 294 2.96 41.17 3.18
N VAL A 295 3.69 40.44 2.32
CA VAL A 295 3.44 40.44 0.88
C VAL A 295 2.12 39.76 0.56
N ALA A 296 1.87 38.58 1.12
CA ALA A 296 0.61 37.88 0.95
C ALA A 296 -0.59 38.72 1.39
N ARG A 297 -0.48 39.40 2.54
CA ARG A 297 -1.50 40.32 3.08
C ARG A 297 -1.77 41.47 2.11
N ALA A 298 -0.72 42.16 1.68
CA ALA A 298 -0.84 43.33 0.77
C ALA A 298 -1.52 42.99 -0.58
N LEU A 299 -1.33 41.77 -1.06
CA LEU A 299 -1.95 41.29 -2.29
C LEU A 299 -3.41 40.86 -2.09
N ARG A 300 -3.74 40.35 -0.88
CA ARG A 300 -5.11 39.95 -0.51
C ARG A 300 -6.04 41.13 -0.24
N ASP A 301 -5.57 42.25 0.28
CA ASP A 301 -6.39 43.44 0.53
C ASP A 301 -7.19 43.90 -0.69
N ARG A 302 -6.77 43.49 -1.90
CA ARG A 302 -7.49 43.77 -3.17
C ARG A 302 -8.45 42.67 -3.62
N ARG A 303 -8.41 41.51 -2.98
CA ARG A 303 -9.23 40.33 -3.37
C ARG A 303 -10.27 40.05 -2.31
N SER A 304 -11.48 39.72 -2.73
CA SER A 304 -12.43 39.06 -1.82
C SER A 304 -11.80 37.79 -1.30
N ALA A 305 -11.82 37.56 0.02
CA ALA A 305 -11.32 36.30 0.59
C ALA A 305 -11.98 35.11 -0.13
N PRO A 306 -11.20 34.17 -0.70
CA PRO A 306 -11.77 33.02 -1.37
C PRO A 306 -12.66 32.28 -0.37
N ARG A 307 -13.90 32.00 -0.73
CA ARG A 307 -14.79 31.18 0.09
C ARG A 307 -14.28 29.76 0.05
N PRO A 308 -14.07 29.09 1.22
CA PRO A 308 -13.61 27.72 1.24
C PRO A 308 -14.63 26.82 0.54
N ARG A 309 -14.15 25.98 -0.35
CA ARG A 309 -14.94 24.93 -1.00
C ARG A 309 -14.88 23.71 -0.10
N LEU A 310 -16.02 23.13 0.18
CA LEU A 310 -16.14 21.96 1.06
C LEU A 310 -16.26 20.64 0.28
N ASP A 311 -16.71 20.75 -0.97
CA ASP A 311 -16.94 19.61 -1.85
C ASP A 311 -16.03 19.73 -3.10
N PRO A 312 -15.57 18.60 -3.66
CA PRO A 312 -14.81 18.61 -4.91
C PRO A 312 -15.72 19.01 -6.09
N GLU A 313 -15.13 19.45 -7.18
CA GLU A 313 -15.87 19.66 -8.43
C GLU A 313 -16.44 18.34 -8.95
N PRO A 314 -17.67 18.34 -9.50
CA PRO A 314 -18.20 17.14 -10.13
C PRO A 314 -17.29 16.66 -11.28
N MET A 315 -17.08 15.37 -11.39
CA MET A 315 -16.38 14.78 -12.54
C MET A 315 -17.29 14.84 -13.76
N THR A 316 -16.75 15.29 -14.89
CA THR A 316 -17.48 15.51 -16.14
C THR A 316 -17.29 14.37 -17.14
N GLN A 317 -16.12 13.73 -17.11
CA GLN A 317 -15.76 12.65 -18.03
C GLN A 317 -16.35 11.30 -17.59
N THR A 318 -17.69 11.24 -17.53
CA THR A 318 -18.40 10.05 -17.08
C THR A 318 -19.27 9.48 -18.18
N VAL A 319 -19.51 8.16 -18.13
CA VAL A 319 -20.34 7.41 -19.05
C VAL A 319 -21.31 6.53 -18.28
N ARG A 320 -22.51 6.37 -18.84
CA ARG A 320 -23.51 5.46 -18.25
C ARG A 320 -23.04 4.01 -18.35
N LEU A 321 -23.16 3.30 -17.25
CA LEU A 321 -22.74 1.90 -17.15
C LEU A 321 -23.65 0.96 -17.93
N PRO A 322 -23.13 -0.08 -18.60
CA PRO A 322 -23.93 -1.09 -19.24
C PRO A 322 -24.69 -1.95 -18.21
N SER A 323 -25.79 -2.57 -18.62
CA SER A 323 -26.50 -3.51 -17.76
C SER A 323 -25.60 -4.70 -17.38
N GLY A 324 -25.62 -5.09 -16.10
CA GLY A 324 -24.84 -6.24 -15.63
C GLY A 324 -23.34 -5.97 -15.41
N TRP A 325 -22.90 -4.71 -15.46
CA TRP A 325 -21.49 -4.32 -15.26
C TRP A 325 -20.86 -4.84 -13.97
N ASP A 326 -21.58 -4.88 -12.85
CA ASP A 326 -21.08 -5.40 -11.56
C ASP A 326 -20.76 -6.91 -11.62
N GLY A 327 -21.44 -7.63 -12.51
CA GLY A 327 -21.17 -9.04 -12.78
C GLY A 327 -19.77 -9.28 -13.41
N GLN A 328 -19.27 -8.31 -14.19
CA GLN A 328 -17.89 -8.39 -14.73
C GLN A 328 -16.87 -8.22 -13.61
N GLY A 329 -17.14 -7.35 -12.64
CA GLY A 329 -16.32 -7.25 -11.42
C GLY A 329 -16.30 -8.55 -10.63
N SER A 330 -17.45 -9.23 -10.50
CA SER A 330 -17.54 -10.55 -9.86
C SER A 330 -16.68 -11.61 -10.59
N ALA A 331 -16.72 -11.60 -11.91
CA ALA A 331 -15.90 -12.51 -12.72
C ALA A 331 -14.39 -12.24 -12.56
N ALA A 332 -13.97 -10.96 -12.58
CA ALA A 332 -12.58 -10.55 -12.35
C ALA A 332 -12.10 -10.95 -10.94
N ALA A 333 -12.92 -10.70 -9.91
CA ALA A 333 -12.64 -11.08 -8.53
C ALA A 333 -12.48 -12.60 -8.36
N GLY A 334 -13.34 -13.39 -8.99
CA GLY A 334 -13.24 -14.85 -9.01
C GLY A 334 -11.96 -15.34 -9.70
N ALA A 335 -11.62 -14.74 -10.85
CA ALA A 335 -10.39 -15.03 -11.57
C ALA A 335 -9.14 -14.65 -10.77
N ALA A 336 -9.16 -13.52 -10.04
CA ALA A 336 -8.06 -13.08 -9.20
C ALA A 336 -7.70 -14.13 -8.12
N ALA A 337 -8.71 -14.63 -7.39
CA ALA A 337 -8.50 -15.66 -6.37
C ALA A 337 -7.89 -16.95 -6.94
N TRP A 338 -8.37 -17.34 -8.11
CA TRP A 338 -7.86 -18.53 -8.82
C TRP A 338 -6.42 -18.35 -9.31
N ARG A 339 -6.11 -17.23 -9.99
CA ARG A 339 -4.76 -16.94 -10.51
C ARG A 339 -3.70 -16.92 -9.41
N ALA A 340 -4.01 -16.29 -8.28
CA ALA A 340 -3.11 -16.32 -7.12
C ALA A 340 -2.84 -17.77 -6.65
N GLU A 341 -3.87 -18.62 -6.61
CA GLU A 341 -3.73 -20.00 -6.20
C GLU A 341 -2.85 -20.80 -7.18
N VAL A 342 -3.06 -20.65 -8.48
CA VAL A 342 -2.29 -21.38 -9.51
C VAL A 342 -0.80 -21.01 -9.42
N VAL A 343 -0.47 -19.73 -9.26
CA VAL A 343 0.91 -19.27 -9.06
C VAL A 343 1.54 -19.89 -7.81
N LEU A 344 0.82 -19.87 -6.68
CA LEU A 344 1.33 -20.45 -5.43
C LEU A 344 1.44 -21.98 -5.48
N ARG A 345 0.57 -22.67 -6.22
CA ARG A 345 0.71 -24.12 -6.47
C ARG A 345 1.94 -24.43 -7.32
N ALA A 346 2.24 -23.63 -8.34
CA ALA A 346 3.47 -23.75 -9.12
C ALA A 346 4.71 -23.53 -8.25
N LEU A 347 4.66 -22.54 -7.35
CA LEU A 347 5.71 -22.31 -6.36
C LEU A 347 5.87 -23.49 -5.40
N ALA A 348 4.77 -24.08 -4.92
CA ALA A 348 4.77 -25.23 -4.04
C ALA A 348 5.36 -26.48 -4.71
N ALA A 349 5.05 -26.68 -6.00
CA ALA A 349 5.58 -27.83 -6.77
C ALA A 349 7.09 -27.72 -6.99
N ARG A 350 7.60 -26.50 -7.19
CA ARG A 350 9.02 -26.23 -7.37
C ARG A 350 9.42 -24.88 -6.77
N PRO A 351 9.87 -24.87 -5.51
CA PRO A 351 10.35 -23.67 -4.84
C PRO A 351 11.48 -22.96 -5.61
N VAL A 352 11.61 -21.66 -5.42
CA VAL A 352 12.60 -20.81 -6.10
C VAL A 352 13.62 -20.25 -5.10
N ALA A 353 14.86 -20.09 -5.56
CA ALA A 353 15.91 -19.49 -4.73
C ALA A 353 15.68 -17.96 -4.60
N VAL A 354 15.81 -17.44 -3.39
CA VAL A 354 15.83 -16.00 -3.12
C VAL A 354 17.23 -15.46 -3.44
N ARG A 355 17.30 -14.35 -4.15
CA ARG A 355 18.57 -13.69 -4.49
C ARG A 355 19.21 -13.07 -3.26
N LYS A 356 20.53 -12.97 -3.23
CA LYS A 356 21.25 -12.25 -2.16
C LYS A 356 20.90 -10.76 -2.06
N ALA A 357 20.51 -10.16 -3.20
CA ALA A 357 20.04 -8.77 -3.26
C ALA A 357 18.54 -8.61 -2.98
N GLY A 358 17.86 -9.67 -2.54
CA GLY A 358 16.42 -9.74 -2.39
C GLY A 358 15.69 -10.18 -3.65
N GLY A 359 14.45 -10.63 -3.48
CA GLY A 359 13.56 -11.10 -4.54
C GLY A 359 13.99 -12.37 -5.22
N ILE A 360 13.28 -12.75 -6.29
CA ILE A 360 13.56 -13.94 -7.08
C ILE A 360 14.13 -13.57 -8.45
N ALA A 361 14.86 -14.51 -9.06
CA ALA A 361 15.46 -14.24 -10.37
C ALA A 361 14.38 -14.19 -11.47
N VAL A 362 14.54 -13.29 -12.45
CA VAL A 362 13.60 -13.14 -13.60
C VAL A 362 13.35 -14.47 -14.32
N ARG A 363 14.40 -15.31 -14.47
CA ARG A 363 14.25 -16.65 -15.05
C ARG A 363 13.28 -17.55 -14.29
N ASP A 364 13.25 -17.41 -12.95
CA ASP A 364 12.38 -18.20 -12.08
C ASP A 364 10.95 -17.67 -12.12
N THR A 365 10.77 -16.34 -12.22
CA THR A 365 9.47 -15.71 -12.49
C THR A 365 8.91 -16.21 -13.84
N ARG A 366 9.73 -16.24 -14.91
CA ARG A 366 9.33 -16.77 -16.22
C ARG A 366 8.93 -18.25 -16.17
N ARG A 367 9.66 -19.04 -15.40
CA ARG A 367 9.30 -20.45 -15.20
C ARG A 367 7.94 -20.58 -14.51
N LEU A 368 7.75 -19.86 -13.40
CA LEU A 368 6.48 -19.87 -12.66
C LEU A 368 5.32 -19.38 -13.55
N ALA A 369 5.54 -18.32 -14.32
CA ALA A 369 4.56 -17.80 -15.28
C ALA A 369 4.14 -18.86 -16.31
N LYS A 370 5.12 -19.57 -16.87
CA LYS A 370 4.85 -20.66 -17.82
C LYS A 370 4.11 -21.82 -17.17
N GLU A 371 4.50 -22.21 -15.94
CA GLU A 371 3.86 -23.29 -15.20
C GLU A 371 2.44 -22.91 -14.74
N ALA A 372 2.20 -21.64 -14.43
CA ALA A 372 0.90 -21.09 -14.05
C ALA A 372 0.00 -20.70 -15.24
N GLY A 373 0.52 -20.71 -16.46
CA GLY A 373 -0.23 -20.22 -17.63
C GLY A 373 -0.52 -18.72 -17.61
N ALA A 374 0.30 -17.93 -16.91
CA ALA A 374 0.11 -16.51 -16.67
C ALA A 374 1.21 -15.66 -17.35
N SER A 375 1.03 -14.34 -17.45
CA SER A 375 2.09 -13.41 -17.85
C SER A 375 3.17 -13.27 -16.76
N GLU A 376 4.37 -12.80 -17.13
CA GLU A 376 5.43 -12.51 -16.16
C GLU A 376 5.00 -11.39 -15.19
N GLU A 377 4.27 -10.41 -15.68
CA GLU A 377 3.76 -9.28 -14.92
C GLU A 377 2.70 -9.72 -13.89
N ASP A 378 1.71 -10.50 -14.35
CA ASP A 378 0.69 -11.05 -13.46
C ASP A 378 1.31 -11.97 -12.41
N THR A 379 2.25 -12.84 -12.81
CA THR A 379 2.93 -13.74 -11.87
C THR A 379 3.66 -12.97 -10.79
N ARG A 380 4.31 -11.87 -11.15
CA ARG A 380 4.99 -10.96 -10.21
C ARG A 380 3.99 -10.34 -9.24
N LEU A 381 2.89 -9.77 -9.76
CA LEU A 381 1.80 -9.21 -8.96
C LEU A 381 1.29 -10.22 -7.91
N TRP A 382 0.98 -11.44 -8.35
CA TRP A 382 0.44 -12.46 -7.45
C TRP A 382 1.45 -12.93 -6.40
N LEU A 383 2.74 -13.04 -6.75
CA LEU A 383 3.80 -13.38 -5.78
C LEU A 383 3.98 -12.27 -4.73
N ASP A 384 4.05 -11.02 -5.17
CA ASP A 384 4.19 -9.87 -4.28
C ASP A 384 2.98 -9.73 -3.36
N LEU A 385 1.78 -9.84 -3.91
CA LEU A 385 0.55 -9.75 -3.14
C LEU A 385 0.39 -10.94 -2.17
N ALA A 386 0.71 -12.16 -2.60
CA ALA A 386 0.63 -13.34 -1.76
C ALA A 386 1.66 -13.32 -0.63
N ALA A 387 2.89 -12.85 -0.87
CA ALA A 387 3.89 -12.68 0.17
C ALA A 387 3.42 -11.67 1.23
N ASN A 388 2.88 -10.52 0.78
CA ASN A 388 2.34 -9.50 1.68
C ASN A 388 1.04 -9.94 2.39
N ALA A 389 0.31 -10.90 1.83
CA ALA A 389 -0.81 -11.57 2.50
C ALA A 389 -0.36 -12.74 3.42
N GLY A 390 0.94 -12.98 3.56
CA GLY A 390 1.51 -14.03 4.39
C GLY A 390 1.33 -15.45 3.86
N LEU A 391 1.08 -15.60 2.56
CA LEU A 391 0.85 -16.91 1.91
C LEU A 391 2.12 -17.50 1.31
N ALA A 392 3.19 -16.72 1.17
CA ALA A 392 4.51 -17.15 0.75
C ALA A 392 5.58 -16.46 1.59
N ALA A 393 6.66 -17.15 1.91
CA ALA A 393 7.74 -16.62 2.72
C ALA A 393 9.10 -17.23 2.33
N PRO A 394 10.20 -16.47 2.48
CA PRO A 394 11.54 -17.03 2.35
C PRO A 394 11.86 -17.92 3.55
N GLN A 395 12.50 -19.04 3.29
CA GLN A 395 13.03 -19.94 4.31
C GLN A 395 14.50 -20.23 4.03
N ASP A 396 15.35 -20.06 5.02
CA ASP A 396 16.76 -20.40 4.92
C ASP A 396 16.93 -21.92 4.79
N GLU A 397 17.78 -22.36 3.87
CA GLU A 397 18.15 -23.77 3.76
C GLU A 397 19.05 -24.13 4.96
N GLU A 398 18.67 -25.18 5.69
CA GLU A 398 19.56 -25.74 6.68
C GLU A 398 20.86 -26.19 6.00
N PRO A 399 22.04 -25.76 6.49
CA PRO A 399 23.30 -26.20 5.90
C PRO A 399 23.41 -27.71 6.00
N GLU A 400 23.60 -28.40 4.88
CA GLU A 400 23.87 -29.85 4.88
C GLU A 400 24.94 -30.21 5.91
N PRO A 401 24.71 -31.22 6.75
CA PRO A 401 25.68 -31.64 7.74
C PRO A 401 26.98 -32.03 7.00
N ALA A 402 28.07 -31.31 7.31
CA ALA A 402 29.32 -31.51 6.65
C ALA A 402 29.78 -32.98 6.78
N PRO A 403 30.19 -33.65 5.68
CA PRO A 403 30.65 -35.00 5.73
C PRO A 403 31.80 -35.11 6.73
N ARG A 404 31.69 -36.09 7.64
CA ARG A 404 32.71 -36.32 8.70
C ARG A 404 34.07 -36.46 8.06
N GLY A 405 35.01 -35.54 8.38
CA GLY A 405 36.43 -35.62 8.03
C GLY A 405 36.99 -34.56 7.10
N ARG A 406 36.24 -33.58 6.58
CA ARG A 406 36.77 -32.43 5.85
C ARG A 406 36.81 -31.16 6.71
N ARG A 407 37.97 -30.47 6.77
CA ARG A 407 38.07 -29.12 7.36
C ARG A 407 37.06 -28.21 6.74
N ARG A 408 36.21 -27.54 7.54
CA ARG A 408 35.30 -26.49 7.10
C ARG A 408 36.10 -25.48 6.25
N PRO A 409 35.60 -25.12 5.04
CA PRO A 409 36.16 -23.98 4.32
C PRO A 409 36.05 -22.73 5.21
N ARG A 410 37.03 -21.85 5.10
CA ARG A 410 37.15 -20.62 5.93
C ARG A 410 36.04 -19.60 5.69
N SER A 411 35.21 -19.79 4.65
CA SER A 411 33.96 -19.09 4.40
C SER A 411 32.88 -20.14 4.12
N ALA A 412 32.04 -20.43 5.11
CA ALA A 412 30.80 -21.12 4.82
C ALA A 412 30.01 -20.24 3.81
N PRO A 413 29.48 -20.82 2.70
CA PRO A 413 28.55 -20.07 1.86
C PRO A 413 27.41 -19.58 2.75
N ASN A 414 27.02 -18.31 2.60
CA ASN A 414 25.81 -17.80 3.25
C ASN A 414 24.65 -18.75 2.91
N PRO A 415 23.80 -19.09 3.89
CA PRO A 415 22.64 -19.92 3.63
C PRO A 415 21.87 -19.35 2.45
N SER A 416 21.53 -20.19 1.49
CA SER A 416 20.64 -19.85 0.40
C SER A 416 19.21 -19.94 0.93
N ALA A 417 18.44 -18.85 0.81
CA ALA A 417 17.03 -18.89 1.15
C ALA A 417 16.20 -19.35 -0.07
N ARG A 418 15.14 -20.12 0.16
CA ARG A 418 14.15 -20.47 -0.86
C ARG A 418 12.81 -19.83 -0.52
N LEU A 419 12.11 -19.33 -1.55
CA LEU A 419 10.73 -18.89 -1.42
C LEU A 419 9.81 -20.12 -1.47
N LEU A 420 8.96 -20.27 -0.50
CA LEU A 420 8.02 -21.36 -0.33
C LEU A 420 6.63 -20.81 -0.02
N PRO A 421 5.54 -21.54 -0.35
CA PRO A 421 4.26 -21.26 0.28
C PRO A 421 4.37 -21.39 1.80
N SER A 422 3.66 -20.54 2.51
CA SER A 422 3.67 -20.55 3.98
C SER A 422 2.83 -21.70 4.56
N ASP A 423 2.91 -21.89 5.85
CA ASP A 423 2.07 -22.81 6.63
C ASP A 423 0.56 -22.49 6.56
N ARG A 424 0.22 -21.25 6.14
CA ARG A 424 -1.18 -20.81 5.94
C ARG A 424 -1.73 -21.18 4.57
N PHE A 425 -0.88 -21.53 3.62
CA PHE A 425 -1.27 -21.76 2.24
C PHE A 425 -2.33 -22.87 2.10
N ASP A 426 -2.18 -24.00 2.78
CA ASP A 426 -3.09 -25.14 2.61
C ASP A 426 -4.51 -24.82 3.09
N ARG A 427 -4.62 -24.11 4.23
CA ARG A 427 -5.91 -23.60 4.74
C ARG A 427 -6.52 -22.60 3.77
N TRP A 428 -5.73 -21.67 3.26
CA TRP A 428 -6.17 -20.68 2.28
C TRP A 428 -6.58 -21.32 0.96
N ALA A 429 -5.80 -22.27 0.43
CA ALA A 429 -6.09 -22.97 -0.82
C ALA A 429 -7.38 -23.81 -0.76
N SER A 430 -7.76 -24.30 0.43
CA SER A 430 -9.02 -25.01 0.65
C SER A 430 -10.23 -24.09 0.88
N ALA A 431 -10.01 -22.77 1.06
CA ALA A 431 -11.09 -21.82 1.27
C ALA A 431 -11.91 -21.58 -0.03
N PRO A 432 -13.19 -21.18 0.09
CA PRO A 432 -13.96 -20.75 -1.08
C PRO A 432 -13.38 -19.47 -1.70
N PRO A 433 -13.71 -19.12 -2.97
CA PRO A 433 -13.14 -17.96 -3.66
C PRO A 433 -13.17 -16.65 -2.87
N ALA A 434 -14.26 -16.38 -2.17
CA ALA A 434 -14.39 -15.22 -1.29
C ALA A 434 -13.37 -15.24 -0.14
N GLY A 435 -13.15 -16.39 0.49
CA GLY A 435 -12.15 -16.57 1.55
C GLY A 435 -10.71 -16.47 1.03
N LYS A 436 -10.46 -16.87 -0.22
CA LYS A 436 -9.15 -16.70 -0.87
C LYS A 436 -8.86 -15.24 -1.20
N LEU A 437 -9.86 -14.51 -1.69
CA LEU A 437 -9.68 -13.13 -2.13
C LEU A 437 -9.56 -12.15 -0.96
N LEU A 438 -10.24 -12.38 0.15
CA LEU A 438 -10.27 -11.48 1.30
C LEU A 438 -8.88 -11.06 1.80
N PRO A 439 -7.92 -11.95 2.11
CA PRO A 439 -6.60 -11.54 2.57
C PRO A 439 -5.79 -10.81 1.49
N LEU A 440 -5.99 -11.13 0.22
CA LEU A 440 -5.33 -10.44 -0.89
C LEU A 440 -5.81 -9.00 -1.02
N LEU A 441 -7.12 -8.75 -0.92
CA LEU A 441 -7.68 -7.40 -0.95
C LEU A 441 -7.29 -6.58 0.28
N ALA A 442 -7.29 -7.19 1.45
CA ALA A 442 -6.85 -6.53 2.67
C ALA A 442 -5.36 -6.13 2.58
N ALA A 443 -4.51 -7.01 2.08
CA ALA A 443 -3.09 -6.71 1.84
C ALA A 443 -2.94 -5.59 0.80
N TRP A 444 -3.61 -5.68 -0.35
CA TRP A 444 -3.55 -4.65 -1.39
C TRP A 444 -3.98 -3.28 -0.88
N ALA A 445 -5.02 -3.21 -0.06
CA ALA A 445 -5.53 -1.95 0.46
C ALA A 445 -4.46 -1.15 1.23
N VAL A 446 -3.62 -1.82 2.02
CA VAL A 446 -2.69 -1.19 2.96
C VAL A 446 -1.21 -1.29 2.56
N LEU A 447 -0.91 -1.94 1.45
CA LEU A 447 0.46 -2.13 0.99
C LEU A 447 1.10 -0.79 0.57
N PRO A 448 2.26 -0.39 1.13
CA PRO A 448 2.93 0.86 0.78
C PRO A 448 3.72 0.75 -0.54
N THR A 449 3.09 0.14 -1.56
CA THR A 449 3.66 -0.02 -2.90
C THR A 449 2.54 -0.06 -3.94
N VAL A 450 2.83 0.39 -5.16
CA VAL A 450 2.00 0.14 -6.35
C VAL A 450 2.65 -1.00 -7.11
N LEU A 451 2.05 -2.19 -7.06
CA LEU A 451 2.66 -3.46 -7.45
C LEU A 451 3.06 -3.53 -8.94
N THR A 452 2.26 -2.89 -9.80
CA THR A 452 2.48 -2.89 -11.26
C THR A 452 3.22 -1.66 -11.76
N HIS A 453 3.56 -0.71 -10.87
CA HIS A 453 4.36 0.46 -11.20
C HIS A 453 5.83 0.25 -10.85
N TRP A 454 6.74 0.44 -11.80
CA TRP A 454 8.17 0.39 -11.56
C TRP A 454 8.78 1.77 -11.82
N PRO A 455 9.47 2.36 -10.82
CA PRO A 455 9.93 3.76 -10.91
C PRO A 455 10.95 4.01 -12.02
N ASP A 456 11.78 3.00 -12.32
CA ASP A 456 12.80 3.10 -13.35
C ASP A 456 12.42 2.22 -14.55
N ALA A 457 12.11 2.88 -15.69
CA ALA A 457 11.73 2.21 -16.92
C ALA A 457 12.88 1.39 -17.55
N ASP A 458 14.12 1.70 -17.22
CA ASP A 458 15.30 1.00 -17.72
C ASP A 458 15.64 -0.25 -16.89
N GLU A 459 15.10 -0.38 -15.69
CA GLU A 459 15.29 -1.56 -14.85
C GLU A 459 14.27 -2.66 -15.15
N THR A 460 14.73 -3.92 -15.13
CA THR A 460 13.85 -5.08 -15.23
C THR A 460 13.16 -5.32 -13.88
N PRO A 461 11.83 -5.25 -13.81
CA PRO A 461 11.10 -5.51 -12.57
C PRO A 461 11.38 -6.89 -11.98
N VAL A 462 11.59 -6.95 -10.68
CA VAL A 462 11.93 -8.17 -9.92
C VAL A 462 10.87 -8.40 -8.84
N ALA A 463 10.28 -9.59 -8.80
CA ALA A 463 9.30 -9.94 -7.77
C ALA A 463 9.92 -9.87 -6.36
N LEU A 464 9.15 -9.42 -5.39
CA LEU A 464 9.50 -9.25 -3.97
C LEU A 464 10.59 -8.20 -3.69
N VAL A 465 10.80 -7.23 -4.58
CA VAL A 465 11.75 -6.11 -4.43
C VAL A 465 11.12 -4.78 -4.86
N ILE A 466 9.82 -4.63 -4.76
CA ILE A 466 9.17 -3.37 -5.13
C ILE A 466 9.53 -2.31 -4.09
N PRO A 467 10.02 -1.13 -4.50
CA PRO A 467 10.33 -0.06 -3.56
C PRO A 467 9.09 0.39 -2.78
N GLU A 468 9.27 0.71 -1.51
CA GLU A 468 8.24 1.36 -0.71
C GLU A 468 7.91 2.73 -1.31
N ASP A 469 6.63 3.07 -1.28
CA ASP A 469 6.07 4.30 -1.80
C ASP A 469 5.08 4.89 -0.78
N ASP A 470 5.50 5.92 -0.09
CA ASP A 470 4.70 6.61 0.92
C ASP A 470 3.36 7.14 0.40
N TYR A 471 3.23 7.28 -0.93
CA TYR A 471 2.02 7.80 -1.57
C TYR A 471 1.08 6.72 -2.09
N ALA A 472 1.48 5.45 -2.10
CA ALA A 472 0.68 4.35 -2.64
C ALA A 472 -0.66 4.19 -1.91
N VAL A 473 -0.67 4.20 -0.58
CA VAL A 473 -1.90 4.07 0.22
C VAL A 473 -2.77 5.33 0.12
N PRO A 474 -2.26 6.56 0.28
CA PRO A 474 -3.02 7.79 0.00
C PRO A 474 -3.63 7.82 -1.41
N LEU A 475 -2.86 7.43 -2.44
CA LEU A 475 -3.33 7.38 -3.82
C LEU A 475 -4.51 6.41 -3.95
N ARG A 476 -4.36 5.19 -3.46
CA ARG A 476 -5.37 4.13 -3.51
C ARG A 476 -6.66 4.55 -2.79
N ARG A 477 -6.52 5.09 -1.57
CA ARG A 477 -7.63 5.63 -0.78
C ARG A 477 -8.33 6.77 -1.51
N GLY A 478 -7.59 7.72 -2.06
CA GLY A 478 -8.13 8.86 -2.79
C GLY A 478 -8.86 8.45 -4.06
N VAL A 479 -8.29 7.50 -4.84
CA VAL A 479 -8.89 6.95 -6.06
C VAL A 479 -10.23 6.27 -5.77
N LEU A 480 -10.25 5.35 -4.80
CA LEU A 480 -11.49 4.65 -4.47
C LEU A 480 -12.57 5.61 -3.96
N ARG A 481 -12.19 6.57 -3.12
CA ARG A 481 -13.11 7.59 -2.63
C ARG A 481 -13.64 8.50 -3.75
N ALA A 482 -12.78 8.88 -4.71
CA ALA A 482 -13.17 9.66 -5.88
C ALA A 482 -14.21 8.92 -6.73
N LEU A 483 -13.97 7.64 -6.99
CA LEU A 483 -14.89 6.77 -7.73
C LEU A 483 -16.18 6.50 -6.95
N ALA A 484 -16.12 6.37 -5.62
CA ALA A 484 -17.31 6.22 -4.78
C ALA A 484 -18.26 7.42 -4.86
N GLY A 485 -17.73 8.60 -5.17
CA GLY A 485 -18.49 9.83 -5.34
C GLY A 485 -19.10 10.03 -6.73
N LEU A 486 -18.97 9.06 -7.66
CA LEU A 486 -19.64 9.11 -8.94
C LEU A 486 -21.16 8.89 -8.79
N PRO A 487 -21.97 9.46 -9.69
CA PRO A 487 -23.40 9.15 -9.72
C PRO A 487 -23.63 7.65 -9.88
N GLN A 488 -24.72 7.15 -9.30
CA GLN A 488 -25.12 5.76 -9.53
C GLN A 488 -25.28 5.53 -11.03
N ASP A 489 -24.92 4.35 -11.52
CA ASP A 489 -24.97 3.96 -12.93
C ASP A 489 -24.00 4.73 -13.85
N HIS A 490 -23.01 5.41 -13.32
CA HIS A 490 -21.96 6.06 -14.10
C HIS A 490 -20.56 5.57 -13.69
N GLY A 491 -19.70 5.45 -14.69
CA GLY A 491 -18.28 5.18 -14.53
C GLY A 491 -17.46 6.22 -15.29
N LEU A 492 -16.17 6.24 -15.07
CA LEU A 492 -15.26 7.10 -15.82
C LEU A 492 -15.07 6.60 -17.24
N THR A 493 -14.91 7.54 -18.16
CA THR A 493 -14.42 7.21 -19.51
C THR A 493 -12.94 6.77 -19.42
N GLY A 494 -12.48 5.95 -20.38
CA GLY A 494 -11.07 5.54 -20.46
C GLY A 494 -10.13 6.58 -21.09
N THR A 495 -10.50 7.88 -21.06
CA THR A 495 -9.75 8.94 -21.71
C THR A 495 -8.66 9.53 -20.79
N ALA A 496 -7.66 10.19 -21.37
CA ALA A 496 -6.62 10.88 -20.62
C ALA A 496 -7.20 12.00 -19.74
N GLU A 497 -8.22 12.70 -20.24
CA GLU A 497 -8.93 13.76 -19.54
C GLU A 497 -9.67 13.22 -18.30
N ALA A 498 -10.28 12.05 -18.41
CA ALA A 498 -10.94 11.39 -17.28
C ALA A 498 -9.94 11.00 -16.19
N HIS A 499 -8.76 10.51 -16.57
CA HIS A 499 -7.70 10.22 -15.61
C HIS A 499 -7.14 11.48 -14.95
N ALA A 500 -7.04 12.59 -15.69
CA ALA A 500 -6.63 13.87 -15.12
C ALA A 500 -7.67 14.40 -14.10
N GLU A 501 -8.96 14.36 -14.43
CA GLU A 501 -10.04 14.69 -13.47
C GLU A 501 -10.02 13.77 -12.24
N LEU A 502 -9.77 12.47 -12.43
CA LEU A 502 -9.65 11.53 -11.34
C LEU A 502 -8.48 11.87 -10.43
N LEU A 503 -7.33 12.22 -11.01
CA LEU A 503 -6.14 12.61 -10.24
C LEU A 503 -6.40 13.88 -9.40
N GLU A 504 -7.00 14.91 -9.99
CA GLU A 504 -7.37 16.13 -9.27
C GLU A 504 -8.35 15.84 -8.13
N ARG A 505 -9.35 14.99 -8.37
CA ARG A 505 -10.30 14.60 -7.35
C ARG A 505 -9.68 13.72 -6.26
N THR A 506 -8.75 12.86 -6.64
CA THR A 506 -7.93 12.06 -5.71
C THR A 506 -7.12 12.98 -4.79
N ALA A 507 -6.46 13.98 -5.36
CA ALA A 507 -5.71 14.98 -4.61
C ALA A 507 -6.62 15.88 -3.73
N TRP A 508 -7.88 16.03 -4.08
CA TRP A 508 -8.86 16.68 -3.21
C TRP A 508 -9.10 15.88 -1.92
N TYR A 509 -9.25 14.57 -2.04
CA TYR A 509 -9.44 13.69 -0.87
C TYR A 509 -8.13 13.40 -0.13
N GLN A 510 -6.99 13.52 -0.80
CA GLN A 510 -5.66 13.27 -0.24
C GLN A 510 -4.74 14.46 -0.56
N PRO A 511 -4.82 15.55 0.24
CA PRO A 511 -4.05 16.78 -0.03
C PRO A 511 -2.54 16.60 -0.04
N VAL A 512 -2.00 15.54 0.56
CA VAL A 512 -0.58 15.19 0.47
C VAL A 512 -0.13 14.98 -0.98
N LEU A 513 -1.01 14.44 -1.84
CA LEU A 513 -0.73 14.27 -3.28
C LEU A 513 -0.72 15.62 -4.01
N ARG A 514 -1.50 16.61 -3.55
CA ARG A 514 -1.54 17.93 -4.14
C ARG A 514 -0.22 18.69 -3.95
N ALA A 515 0.48 18.45 -2.86
CA ALA A 515 1.81 19.00 -2.64
C ALA A 515 2.83 18.49 -3.69
N LEU A 516 2.63 17.28 -4.20
CA LEU A 516 3.42 16.71 -5.30
C LEU A 516 3.06 17.35 -6.64
N LEU A 517 1.77 17.56 -6.91
CA LEU A 517 1.29 18.19 -8.13
C LEU A 517 1.69 19.68 -8.22
N ALA A 518 1.74 20.38 -7.09
CA ALA A 518 2.06 21.79 -7.01
C ALA A 518 3.57 22.09 -7.05
N SER A 519 4.42 21.09 -6.89
CA SER A 519 5.87 21.28 -6.85
C SER A 519 6.48 21.18 -8.25
N ASP A 520 6.48 22.32 -8.99
CA ASP A 520 7.13 22.46 -10.31
C ASP A 520 8.63 22.07 -10.34
N GLY A 521 9.19 21.58 -9.27
CA GLY A 521 10.59 21.17 -9.16
C GLY A 521 10.82 19.76 -8.61
N ILE A 522 9.90 19.17 -7.83
CA ILE A 522 9.94 17.73 -7.50
C ILE A 522 9.20 16.93 -8.56
N GLY A 523 8.17 17.49 -9.20
CA GLY A 523 7.54 16.90 -10.37
C GLY A 523 8.55 16.59 -11.48
N GLN A 524 9.59 17.41 -11.66
CA GLN A 524 10.69 17.09 -12.57
C GLN A 524 11.70 16.06 -12.04
N LEU A 525 11.81 15.86 -10.72
CA LEU A 525 12.64 14.80 -10.12
C LEU A 525 11.91 13.48 -9.91
N LEU A 526 10.56 13.52 -9.82
CA LEU A 526 9.69 12.36 -9.78
C LEU A 526 8.79 12.26 -11.01
N GLY A 527 8.84 13.25 -11.95
CA GLY A 527 8.05 13.39 -13.16
C GLY A 527 6.54 13.51 -12.90
N ASP A 528 5.86 14.51 -13.47
CA ASP A 528 4.37 14.54 -13.49
C ASP A 528 3.81 13.24 -14.12
N ASP A 529 4.56 12.65 -15.06
CA ASP A 529 4.28 11.33 -15.64
C ASP A 529 4.28 10.19 -14.62
N ASP A 530 5.05 10.28 -13.54
CA ASP A 530 5.14 9.22 -12.54
C ASP A 530 3.86 9.10 -11.69
N LEU A 531 3.27 10.21 -11.23
CA LEU A 531 2.01 10.15 -10.46
C LEU A 531 0.84 9.68 -11.32
N MET A 532 0.79 10.07 -12.57
CA MET A 532 -0.19 9.58 -13.53
C MET A 532 0.06 8.11 -13.89
N GLY A 533 1.31 7.68 -13.99
CA GLY A 533 1.69 6.27 -14.14
C GLY A 533 1.23 5.43 -12.97
N ARG A 534 1.46 5.88 -11.75
CA ARG A 534 0.97 5.24 -10.51
C ARG A 534 -0.55 5.18 -10.42
N LEU A 535 -1.25 6.25 -10.86
CA LEU A 535 -2.71 6.26 -10.93
C LEU A 535 -3.22 5.17 -11.86
N ARG A 536 -2.68 5.09 -13.07
CA ARG A 536 -3.07 4.07 -14.06
C ARG A 536 -2.78 2.66 -13.56
N ALA A 537 -1.62 2.44 -12.96
CA ALA A 537 -1.25 1.17 -12.36
C ALA A 537 -2.22 0.78 -11.22
N THR A 538 -2.54 1.72 -10.33
CA THR A 538 -3.51 1.51 -9.26
C THR A 538 -4.90 1.15 -9.80
N MET A 539 -5.34 1.82 -10.88
CA MET A 539 -6.61 1.50 -11.55
C MET A 539 -6.58 0.10 -12.17
N SER A 540 -5.49 -0.25 -12.88
CA SER A 540 -5.31 -1.58 -13.48
C SER A 540 -5.29 -2.69 -12.42
N GLU A 541 -4.60 -2.47 -11.30
CA GLU A 541 -4.63 -3.40 -10.16
C GLU A 541 -6.04 -3.57 -9.60
N ALA A 542 -6.77 -2.46 -9.41
CA ALA A 542 -8.14 -2.48 -8.92
C ALA A 542 -9.11 -3.20 -9.88
N GLU A 543 -8.91 -3.05 -11.20
CA GLU A 543 -9.67 -3.79 -12.22
C GLU A 543 -9.35 -5.27 -12.19
N LEU A 544 -8.07 -5.64 -12.11
CA LEU A 544 -7.62 -7.03 -12.02
C LEU A 544 -8.16 -7.75 -10.78
N LEU A 545 -8.28 -7.03 -9.67
CA LEU A 545 -8.84 -7.53 -8.41
C LEU A 545 -10.38 -7.50 -8.38
N GLY A 546 -11.04 -6.99 -9.42
CA GLY A 546 -12.50 -6.89 -9.51
C GLY A 546 -13.10 -5.79 -8.62
N LEU A 547 -12.30 -4.81 -8.19
CA LEU A 547 -12.74 -3.67 -7.39
C LEU A 547 -13.31 -2.53 -8.26
N VAL A 548 -12.81 -2.42 -9.49
CA VAL A 548 -13.24 -1.44 -10.49
C VAL A 548 -13.62 -2.17 -11.78
N THR A 549 -14.68 -1.71 -12.45
CA THR A 549 -15.04 -2.13 -13.79
C THR A 549 -15.74 -0.99 -14.51
N HIS A 550 -15.45 -0.78 -15.78
CA HIS A 550 -15.94 0.36 -16.55
C HIS A 550 -15.73 1.72 -15.85
N GLY A 551 -14.63 1.89 -15.13
CA GLY A 551 -14.32 3.10 -14.39
C GLY A 551 -15.24 3.37 -13.19
N ALA A 552 -15.93 2.37 -12.67
CA ALA A 552 -16.82 2.47 -11.50
C ALA A 552 -16.46 1.43 -10.43
N LEU A 553 -16.68 1.78 -9.17
CA LEU A 553 -16.50 0.83 -8.07
C LEU A 553 -17.56 -0.25 -8.08
N THR A 554 -17.10 -1.50 -8.11
CA THR A 554 -17.97 -2.67 -7.88
C THR A 554 -18.44 -2.71 -6.41
N SER A 555 -19.29 -3.65 -6.10
CA SER A 555 -19.70 -3.91 -4.71
C SER A 555 -18.50 -4.22 -3.82
N ALA A 556 -17.49 -4.99 -4.30
CA ALA A 556 -16.24 -5.25 -3.60
C ALA A 556 -15.37 -3.98 -3.47
N GLY A 557 -15.29 -3.16 -4.55
CA GLY A 557 -14.55 -1.90 -4.52
C GLY A 557 -15.10 -0.92 -3.48
N ARG A 558 -16.42 -0.82 -3.33
CA ARG A 558 -17.04 -0.01 -2.27
C ARG A 558 -16.68 -0.53 -0.88
N ALA A 559 -16.72 -1.85 -0.67
CA ALA A 559 -16.36 -2.44 0.62
C ALA A 559 -14.87 -2.25 0.97
N VAL A 560 -13.96 -2.26 -0.02
CA VAL A 560 -12.54 -1.92 0.20
C VAL A 560 -12.37 -0.41 0.46
N ASN A 561 -13.15 0.46 -0.21
CA ASN A 561 -13.18 1.88 0.15
C ASN A 561 -13.62 2.09 1.60
N ASP A 562 -14.67 1.41 2.06
CA ASP A 562 -15.15 1.47 3.44
C ASP A 562 -14.06 0.98 4.42
N LEU A 563 -13.30 -0.05 4.04
CA LEU A 563 -12.15 -0.55 4.82
C LEU A 563 -11.06 0.53 4.97
N LEU A 564 -10.71 1.22 3.91
CA LEU A 564 -9.74 2.31 3.94
C LEU A 564 -10.24 3.53 4.72
N GLU A 565 -11.52 3.88 4.57
CA GLU A 565 -12.16 4.96 5.33
C GLU A 565 -12.28 4.62 6.83
N ALA A 566 -12.42 3.35 7.18
CA ALA A 566 -12.36 2.87 8.57
C ALA A 566 -10.95 2.99 9.19
N GLY A 567 -9.95 3.39 8.42
CA GLY A 567 -8.59 3.61 8.88
C GLY A 567 -7.70 2.38 8.82
N ALA A 568 -7.96 1.43 7.91
CA ALA A 568 -7.11 0.26 7.74
C ALA A 568 -5.64 0.63 7.53
N ALA A 569 -5.38 1.69 6.74
CA ALA A 569 -4.03 2.19 6.49
C ALA A 569 -3.28 2.65 7.74
N HIS A 570 -4.00 3.05 8.79
CA HIS A 570 -3.41 3.45 10.07
C HIS A 570 -3.18 2.28 11.01
N HIS A 571 -3.89 1.17 10.79
CA HIS A 571 -3.78 -0.06 11.59
C HIS A 571 -2.68 -1.00 11.13
N TYR A 572 -2.20 -0.81 9.91
CA TYR A 572 -1.04 -1.52 9.36
C TYR A 572 0.13 -0.53 9.28
N PRO A 573 0.70 -0.08 10.42
CA PRO A 573 1.93 0.66 10.36
C PRO A 573 2.93 -0.27 9.67
N ALA A 574 3.61 0.26 8.67
CA ALA A 574 4.80 -0.37 8.13
C ALA A 574 5.85 -0.40 9.24
N VAL A 575 5.74 -1.36 10.16
CA VAL A 575 6.88 -1.73 10.96
C VAL A 575 7.82 -2.42 9.99
N PRO A 576 9.05 -1.93 9.79
CA PRO A 576 10.00 -2.61 8.95
C PRO A 576 10.08 -4.09 9.37
N GLY A 577 9.57 -4.99 8.52
CA GLY A 577 9.57 -6.43 8.76
C GLY A 577 8.38 -7.03 9.52
N ALA A 578 7.34 -6.26 9.86
CA ALA A 578 6.13 -6.80 10.49
C ALA A 578 4.88 -6.25 9.81
N SER A 579 4.21 -7.05 8.99
CA SER A 579 2.85 -6.78 8.53
C SER A 579 1.87 -7.49 9.45
N VAL A 580 0.78 -6.82 9.86
CA VAL A 580 -0.30 -7.46 10.60
C VAL A 580 -1.03 -8.43 9.67
N ASP A 581 -1.36 -9.62 10.16
CA ASP A 581 -2.04 -10.63 9.37
C ASP A 581 -3.43 -10.16 8.91
N PRO A 582 -3.64 -9.87 7.61
CA PRO A 582 -4.96 -9.50 7.11
C PRO A 582 -5.99 -10.60 7.34
N THR A 583 -5.56 -11.87 7.47
CA THR A 583 -6.48 -12.98 7.76
C THR A 583 -6.92 -13.02 9.23
N ALA A 584 -6.10 -12.53 10.14
CA ALA A 584 -6.48 -12.37 11.55
C ALA A 584 -7.62 -11.36 11.71
N LEU A 585 -7.68 -10.34 10.85
CA LEU A 585 -8.81 -9.41 10.79
C LEU A 585 -10.12 -10.08 10.32
N GLY A 586 -10.05 -11.24 9.70
CA GLY A 586 -11.20 -11.87 9.02
C GLY A 586 -11.69 -13.17 9.56
N ALA A 587 -10.88 -13.95 10.28
CA ALA A 587 -11.23 -15.35 10.48
C ALA A 587 -11.76 -15.72 11.86
N ASP A 588 -11.08 -15.38 12.94
CA ASP A 588 -11.28 -16.15 14.16
C ASP A 588 -11.38 -15.36 15.47
N GLY A 589 -11.55 -14.08 15.48
CA GLY A 589 -11.46 -13.49 16.79
C GLY A 589 -11.49 -11.98 16.95
N LEU A 590 -11.97 -11.26 15.97
CA LEU A 590 -12.29 -9.85 16.19
C LEU A 590 -13.42 -9.62 17.19
N GLY A 591 -13.98 -10.72 17.73
CA GLY A 591 -15.07 -10.65 18.67
C GLY A 591 -14.70 -10.08 20.03
N GLU A 592 -13.50 -10.29 20.52
CA GLU A 592 -13.16 -9.95 21.90
C GLU A 592 -11.75 -9.37 22.12
N ASP A 593 -10.82 -9.51 21.20
CA ASP A 593 -9.49 -8.94 21.36
C ASP A 593 -9.46 -7.47 20.92
N LEU A 594 -9.45 -6.59 21.89
CA LEU A 594 -9.67 -5.14 21.85
C LEU A 594 -8.54 -4.34 21.16
N THR A 595 -7.67 -5.01 20.41
CA THR A 595 -6.55 -4.37 19.73
C THR A 595 -6.94 -3.70 18.41
N VAL A 596 -8.08 -4.10 17.82
CA VAL A 596 -8.57 -3.57 16.55
C VAL A 596 -9.77 -2.66 16.78
N ARG A 597 -9.79 -1.50 16.10
CA ARG A 597 -10.93 -0.58 16.18
C ARG A 597 -12.23 -1.29 15.76
N PRO A 598 -13.34 -1.13 16.50
CA PRO A 598 -14.61 -1.75 16.14
C PRO A 598 -15.10 -1.38 14.73
N VAL A 599 -14.85 -0.16 14.27
CA VAL A 599 -15.20 0.31 12.92
C VAL A 599 -14.43 -0.46 11.85
N LEU A 600 -13.14 -0.73 12.07
CA LEU A 600 -12.32 -1.52 11.16
C LEU A 600 -12.80 -2.97 11.11
N ALA A 601 -13.07 -3.58 12.27
CA ALA A 601 -13.62 -4.92 12.37
C ALA A 601 -14.95 -5.06 11.59
N GLN A 602 -15.82 -4.06 11.72
CA GLN A 602 -17.08 -3.99 10.99
C GLN A 602 -16.86 -3.87 9.47
N ALA A 603 -15.91 -3.05 9.04
CA ALA A 603 -15.57 -2.88 7.62
C ALA A 603 -15.04 -4.19 7.00
N VAL A 604 -14.17 -4.92 7.72
CA VAL A 604 -13.67 -6.24 7.29
C VAL A 604 -14.80 -7.26 7.21
N ALA A 605 -15.71 -7.28 8.20
CA ALA A 605 -16.88 -8.15 8.16
C ALA A 605 -17.83 -7.79 7.02
N GLY A 606 -17.96 -6.49 6.72
CA GLY A 606 -18.68 -5.96 5.55
C GLY A 606 -18.08 -6.45 4.24
N LEU A 607 -16.79 -6.29 4.05
CA LEU A 607 -16.06 -6.77 2.88
C LEU A 607 -16.25 -8.29 2.69
N ARG A 608 -16.06 -9.08 3.76
CA ARG A 608 -16.32 -10.52 3.74
C ARG A 608 -17.73 -10.84 3.27
N THR A 609 -18.75 -10.20 3.86
CA THR A 609 -20.16 -10.40 3.48
C THR A 609 -20.41 -10.10 2.01
N VAL A 610 -19.85 -9.01 1.49
CA VAL A 610 -19.96 -8.63 0.08
C VAL A 610 -19.33 -9.68 -0.82
N LEU A 611 -18.10 -10.12 -0.50
CA LEU A 611 -17.40 -11.14 -1.30
C LEU A 611 -18.16 -12.46 -1.34
N TYR A 612 -18.68 -12.95 -0.22
CA TYR A 612 -19.47 -14.20 -0.17
C TYR A 612 -20.80 -14.09 -0.93
N ARG A 613 -21.36 -12.89 -1.06
CA ARG A 613 -22.57 -12.65 -1.87
C ARG A 613 -22.26 -12.52 -3.35
N MET A 614 -21.13 -11.89 -3.68
CA MET A 614 -20.73 -11.55 -5.03
C MET A 614 -20.13 -12.74 -5.77
N LEU A 615 -19.39 -13.59 -5.07
CA LEU A 615 -18.73 -14.75 -5.65
C LEU A 615 -19.61 -15.99 -5.47
N PRO A 616 -20.06 -16.60 -6.56
CA PRO A 616 -20.90 -17.80 -6.50
C PRO A 616 -20.15 -18.95 -5.82
N ALA A 617 -20.92 -19.89 -5.29
CA ALA A 617 -20.36 -21.13 -4.80
C ALA A 617 -19.52 -21.81 -5.90
N PRO A 618 -18.35 -22.39 -5.56
CA PRO A 618 -17.52 -23.03 -6.57
C PRO A 618 -18.24 -24.20 -7.22
N SER A 619 -18.02 -24.35 -8.52
CA SER A 619 -18.59 -25.46 -9.29
C SER A 619 -18.00 -26.79 -8.84
N THR A 620 -18.85 -27.76 -8.55
CA THR A 620 -18.45 -29.12 -8.17
C THR A 620 -18.51 -30.09 -9.34
N THR A 621 -18.93 -29.64 -10.53
CA THR A 621 -19.10 -30.46 -11.74
C THR A 621 -18.35 -29.88 -12.93
N ALA A 622 -17.96 -30.75 -13.87
CA ALA A 622 -17.28 -30.41 -15.12
C ALA A 622 -18.03 -31.01 -16.30
N ARG A 623 -17.98 -30.31 -17.44
CA ARG A 623 -18.45 -30.80 -18.73
C ARG A 623 -17.30 -31.40 -19.49
N PHE A 624 -17.37 -32.70 -19.78
CA PHE A 624 -16.38 -33.41 -20.59
C PHE A 624 -16.80 -33.40 -22.04
N GLN A 625 -15.84 -33.17 -22.96
CA GLN A 625 -16.07 -33.09 -24.38
C GLN A 625 -15.28 -34.17 -25.14
N ALA A 626 -15.73 -34.50 -26.36
CA ALA A 626 -15.11 -35.55 -27.18
C ALA A 626 -13.70 -35.21 -27.66
N ASP A 627 -13.31 -33.94 -27.64
CA ASP A 627 -11.98 -33.43 -27.94
C ASP A 627 -10.98 -33.56 -26.80
N LEU A 628 -11.34 -34.31 -25.74
CA LEU A 628 -10.57 -34.51 -24.51
C LEU A 628 -10.40 -33.27 -23.66
N THR A 629 -11.33 -32.31 -23.73
CA THR A 629 -11.38 -31.16 -22.81
C THR A 629 -12.38 -31.39 -21.71
N ALA A 630 -12.08 -30.82 -20.54
CA ALA A 630 -12.99 -30.69 -19.41
C ALA A 630 -13.19 -29.19 -19.11
N THR A 631 -14.44 -28.73 -19.16
CA THR A 631 -14.81 -27.33 -18.98
C THR A 631 -15.57 -27.18 -17.67
N VAL A 632 -15.15 -26.25 -16.81
CA VAL A 632 -15.85 -25.86 -15.57
C VAL A 632 -16.30 -24.41 -15.72
N THR A 633 -17.58 -24.18 -15.61
CA THR A 633 -18.15 -22.81 -15.66
C THR A 633 -17.99 -22.16 -14.28
N GLY A 634 -17.34 -21.00 -14.23
CA GLY A 634 -17.02 -20.29 -12.96
C GLY A 634 -15.77 -20.89 -12.28
N ALA A 635 -15.61 -20.57 -11.00
CA ALA A 635 -14.51 -21.08 -10.19
C ALA A 635 -14.74 -22.57 -9.83
N PRO A 636 -13.80 -23.47 -10.09
CA PRO A 636 -13.91 -24.87 -9.69
C PRO A 636 -13.80 -25.03 -8.17
N ALA A 637 -14.51 -25.96 -7.59
CA ALA A 637 -14.29 -26.39 -6.22
C ALA A 637 -12.86 -26.98 -6.07
N PRO A 638 -12.19 -26.80 -4.91
CA PRO A 638 -10.82 -27.28 -4.73
C PRO A 638 -10.63 -28.74 -5.11
N ASP A 639 -11.53 -29.63 -4.67
CA ASP A 639 -11.49 -31.06 -4.96
C ASP A 639 -11.64 -31.35 -6.47
N LEU A 640 -12.51 -30.58 -7.15
CA LEU A 640 -12.68 -30.69 -8.60
C LEU A 640 -11.43 -30.20 -9.34
N ALA A 641 -10.86 -29.06 -8.93
CA ALA A 641 -9.65 -28.53 -9.52
C ALA A 641 -8.46 -29.47 -9.31
N GLU A 642 -8.31 -30.07 -8.13
CA GLU A 642 -7.28 -31.07 -7.85
C GLU A 642 -7.46 -32.31 -8.73
N LEU A 643 -8.68 -32.81 -8.83
CA LEU A 643 -9.00 -33.97 -9.69
C LEU A 643 -8.66 -33.68 -11.15
N LEU A 644 -9.13 -32.55 -11.71
CA LEU A 644 -8.91 -32.21 -13.11
C LEU A 644 -7.43 -31.92 -13.41
N SER A 645 -6.71 -31.28 -12.48
CA SER A 645 -5.28 -30.99 -12.63
C SER A 645 -4.42 -32.25 -12.49
N ALA A 646 -4.89 -33.25 -11.76
CA ALA A 646 -4.21 -34.56 -11.70
C ALA A 646 -4.26 -35.31 -13.05
N VAL A 647 -5.35 -35.18 -13.82
CA VAL A 647 -5.58 -35.90 -15.08
C VAL A 647 -5.44 -35.05 -16.33
N GLY A 648 -5.32 -33.75 -16.23
CA GLY A 648 -5.25 -32.82 -17.34
C GLY A 648 -4.35 -31.60 -17.05
N ASP A 649 -4.10 -30.79 -18.04
CA ASP A 649 -3.38 -29.51 -17.97
C ASP A 649 -4.33 -28.39 -18.33
N ILE A 650 -4.23 -27.24 -17.65
CA ILE A 650 -5.07 -26.07 -17.93
C ILE A 650 -4.70 -25.52 -19.29
N GLU A 651 -5.70 -25.39 -20.16
CA GLU A 651 -5.55 -24.86 -21.52
C GLU A 651 -5.98 -23.41 -21.66
N SER A 652 -7.05 -23.03 -20.97
CA SER A 652 -7.53 -21.66 -20.95
C SER A 652 -8.30 -21.34 -19.67
N GLU A 653 -8.27 -20.07 -19.29
CA GLU A 653 -8.96 -19.51 -18.14
C GLU A 653 -9.74 -18.26 -18.52
N GLY A 654 -10.94 -18.12 -17.96
CA GLY A 654 -11.83 -16.98 -18.19
C GLY A 654 -13.13 -17.15 -17.42
N HIS A 655 -14.28 -16.91 -18.06
CA HIS A 655 -15.60 -17.26 -17.52
C HIS A 655 -15.79 -18.76 -17.26
N ALA A 656 -14.96 -19.56 -17.89
CA ALA A 656 -14.83 -21.00 -17.67
C ALA A 656 -13.35 -21.38 -17.68
N VAL A 657 -13.00 -22.38 -16.88
CA VAL A 657 -11.67 -22.97 -16.88
C VAL A 657 -11.73 -24.24 -17.71
N VAL A 658 -10.79 -24.40 -18.64
CA VAL A 658 -10.72 -25.55 -19.54
C VAL A 658 -9.44 -26.33 -19.27
N TRP A 659 -9.59 -27.62 -18.98
CA TRP A 659 -8.48 -28.57 -18.90
C TRP A 659 -8.43 -29.43 -20.14
N ARG A 660 -7.23 -29.66 -20.66
CA ARG A 660 -6.97 -30.62 -21.70
C ARG A 660 -6.40 -31.90 -21.12
N ILE A 661 -7.09 -33.01 -21.33
CA ILE A 661 -6.68 -34.33 -20.87
C ILE A 661 -5.88 -35.00 -21.97
N THR A 662 -4.65 -35.40 -21.66
CA THR A 662 -3.71 -35.98 -22.63
C THR A 662 -3.12 -37.29 -22.09
N ALA A 663 -2.55 -38.11 -22.96
CA ALA A 663 -1.85 -39.31 -22.49
C ALA A 663 -0.69 -39.01 -21.53
N PRO A 664 0.12 -37.95 -21.69
CA PRO A 664 1.10 -37.55 -20.68
C PRO A 664 0.50 -37.15 -19.34
N SER A 665 -0.61 -36.40 -19.33
CA SER A 665 -1.27 -36.01 -18.06
C SER A 665 -1.90 -37.21 -17.35
N LEU A 666 -2.51 -38.13 -18.10
CA LEU A 666 -3.03 -39.37 -17.54
C LEU A 666 -1.93 -40.27 -16.96
N ARG A 667 -0.72 -40.31 -17.57
CA ARG A 667 0.42 -41.03 -17.00
C ARG A 667 0.82 -40.49 -15.66
N ARG A 668 0.81 -39.15 -15.48
CA ARG A 668 1.09 -38.57 -14.16
C ARG A 668 0.11 -39.04 -13.08
N ALA A 669 -1.19 -39.13 -13.41
CA ALA A 669 -2.19 -39.65 -12.48
C ALA A 669 -1.96 -41.14 -12.14
N LEU A 670 -1.58 -41.96 -13.16
CA LEU A 670 -1.24 -43.39 -13.00
C LEU A 670 0.08 -43.55 -12.21
N ASP A 671 1.08 -42.70 -12.45
CA ASP A 671 2.33 -42.66 -11.68
C ASP A 671 2.09 -42.23 -10.20
N ALA A 672 1.06 -41.41 -9.96
CA ALA A 672 0.58 -41.07 -8.63
C ALA A 672 -0.22 -42.21 -7.98
N GLY A 673 -0.39 -43.32 -8.64
CA GLY A 673 -0.99 -44.55 -8.09
C GLY A 673 -2.48 -44.72 -8.36
N TRP A 674 -3.09 -43.86 -9.19
CA TRP A 674 -4.49 -44.04 -9.58
C TRP A 674 -4.64 -45.19 -10.58
N SER A 675 -5.73 -45.91 -10.50
CA SER A 675 -6.11 -46.94 -11.52
C SER A 675 -6.97 -46.30 -12.63
N ALA A 676 -7.06 -46.93 -13.79
CA ALA A 676 -7.95 -46.49 -14.83
C ALA A 676 -9.43 -46.44 -14.39
N ASP A 677 -9.85 -47.46 -13.63
CA ASP A 677 -11.23 -47.50 -13.13
C ASP A 677 -11.49 -46.38 -12.13
N GLU A 678 -10.55 -46.13 -11.25
CA GLU A 678 -10.63 -45.01 -10.30
C GLU A 678 -10.70 -43.64 -11.01
N ILE A 679 -9.90 -43.41 -12.04
CA ILE A 679 -9.95 -42.20 -12.87
C ILE A 679 -11.33 -42.08 -13.53
N LEU A 680 -11.83 -43.13 -14.12
CA LEU A 680 -13.14 -43.13 -14.77
C LEU A 680 -14.28 -42.88 -13.80
N ASP A 681 -14.26 -43.53 -12.65
CA ASP A 681 -15.28 -43.37 -11.61
C ASP A 681 -15.28 -41.94 -11.04
N ARG A 682 -14.11 -41.38 -10.70
CA ARG A 682 -14.00 -40.00 -10.20
C ARG A 682 -14.44 -38.95 -11.23
N LEU A 683 -14.05 -39.10 -12.52
CA LEU A 683 -14.49 -38.18 -13.57
C LEU A 683 -15.99 -38.30 -13.84
N THR A 684 -16.53 -39.51 -13.79
CA THR A 684 -17.98 -39.74 -13.95
C THR A 684 -18.77 -39.12 -12.81
N ALA A 685 -18.26 -39.19 -11.57
CA ALA A 685 -18.91 -38.60 -10.39
C ALA A 685 -19.03 -37.09 -10.46
N VAL A 686 -18.10 -36.39 -11.13
CA VAL A 686 -18.09 -34.94 -11.30
C VAL A 686 -18.63 -34.49 -12.66
N SER A 687 -19.15 -35.39 -13.49
CA SER A 687 -19.73 -35.03 -14.78
C SER A 687 -21.04 -34.25 -14.60
N GLU A 688 -21.19 -33.15 -15.39
CA GLU A 688 -22.44 -32.38 -15.39
C GLU A 688 -23.60 -33.32 -15.75
N ARG A 689 -24.74 -33.16 -15.02
CA ARG A 689 -25.97 -33.95 -15.21
C ARG A 689 -25.79 -35.47 -15.13
N SER A 690 -24.68 -35.95 -14.55
CA SER A 690 -24.34 -37.36 -14.54
C SER A 690 -24.26 -37.97 -15.94
N ASP A 691 -23.89 -37.20 -16.95
CA ASP A 691 -23.68 -37.64 -18.30
C ASP A 691 -22.51 -38.65 -18.37
N PRO A 692 -22.61 -39.73 -19.15
CA PRO A 692 -21.51 -40.66 -19.32
C PRO A 692 -20.31 -39.94 -19.98
N LEU A 693 -19.09 -40.31 -19.58
CA LEU A 693 -17.89 -39.73 -20.16
C LEU A 693 -17.82 -39.99 -21.67
N PRO A 694 -17.35 -39.01 -22.48
CA PRO A 694 -17.17 -39.22 -23.92
C PRO A 694 -16.32 -40.45 -24.23
N GLN A 695 -16.75 -41.26 -25.21
CA GLN A 695 -16.06 -42.49 -25.59
C GLN A 695 -14.57 -42.29 -25.90
N PRO A 696 -14.12 -41.22 -26.61
CA PRO A 696 -12.69 -40.96 -26.81
C PRO A 696 -11.90 -40.78 -25.50
N LEU A 697 -12.47 -40.11 -24.52
CA LEU A 697 -11.84 -39.91 -23.23
C LEU A 697 -11.70 -41.25 -22.47
N ALA A 698 -12.77 -42.01 -22.36
CA ALA A 698 -12.74 -43.33 -21.70
C ALA A 698 -11.76 -44.29 -22.36
N TYR A 699 -11.67 -44.28 -23.72
CA TYR A 699 -10.71 -45.08 -24.48
C TYR A 699 -9.26 -44.62 -24.17
N THR A 700 -8.97 -43.34 -24.19
CA THR A 700 -7.62 -42.82 -23.94
C THR A 700 -7.14 -43.16 -22.51
N ILE A 701 -8.01 -43.09 -21.50
CA ILE A 701 -7.71 -43.49 -20.12
C ILE A 701 -7.31 -44.97 -20.08
N LYS A 702 -8.14 -45.85 -20.64
CA LYS A 702 -7.90 -47.33 -20.66
C LYS A 702 -6.65 -47.70 -21.45
N ASP A 703 -6.42 -47.08 -22.59
CA ASP A 703 -5.24 -47.39 -23.43
C ASP A 703 -3.93 -46.91 -22.77
N THR A 704 -3.94 -45.68 -22.13
CA THR A 704 -2.79 -45.21 -21.39
C THR A 704 -2.47 -46.10 -20.20
N ALA A 705 -3.48 -46.56 -19.46
CA ALA A 705 -3.29 -47.45 -18.33
C ALA A 705 -2.79 -48.85 -18.76
N ARG A 706 -3.23 -49.37 -19.90
CA ARG A 706 -2.78 -50.67 -20.43
C ARG A 706 -1.27 -50.70 -20.70
N THR A 707 -0.70 -49.58 -21.07
CA THR A 707 0.74 -49.42 -21.35
C THR A 707 1.54 -48.97 -20.15
N HIS A 708 0.87 -48.51 -19.09
CA HIS A 708 1.49 -48.00 -17.87
C HIS A 708 1.91 -49.14 -16.92
N GLY A 709 3.02 -48.93 -16.20
CA GLY A 709 3.43 -49.82 -15.09
C GLY A 709 3.85 -51.25 -15.46
N GLN A 710 4.30 -51.45 -16.67
CA GLN A 710 4.85 -52.77 -17.08
C GLN A 710 6.10 -53.16 -16.28
N LEU A 711 6.78 -52.16 -15.65
CA LEU A 711 7.92 -52.37 -14.77
C LEU A 711 7.52 -52.16 -13.31
N ARG A 712 7.74 -53.13 -12.41
CA ARG A 712 7.40 -53.05 -11.01
C ARG A 712 8.57 -53.39 -10.13
N VAL A 713 8.76 -52.58 -9.05
CA VAL A 713 9.77 -52.84 -8.00
C VAL A 713 9.08 -53.41 -6.77
N VAL A 714 9.49 -54.57 -6.35
CA VAL A 714 8.89 -55.28 -5.20
C VAL A 714 9.80 -55.10 -3.97
N ARG A 715 9.22 -54.76 -2.82
CA ARG A 715 9.89 -54.59 -1.56
C ARG A 715 10.38 -55.94 -1.04
N SER A 716 11.12 -56.09 -0.09
CA SER A 716 11.63 -57.23 0.64
C SER A 716 12.99 -57.79 0.19
N ALA A 717 13.28 -57.88 -1.02
CA ALA A 717 14.62 -58.13 -1.55
C ALA A 717 14.86 -57.16 -2.73
N CYS A 718 14.02 -56.13 -2.82
CA CYS A 718 13.95 -55.21 -3.95
C CYS A 718 13.92 -55.95 -5.30
N CYS A 719 12.80 -56.55 -5.64
CA CYS A 719 12.56 -57.18 -6.93
C CYS A 719 12.03 -56.16 -7.94
N VAL A 720 12.54 -56.18 -9.16
CA VAL A 720 12.04 -55.48 -10.33
C VAL A 720 11.40 -56.52 -11.23
N ARG A 721 10.12 -56.48 -11.50
CA ARG A 721 9.42 -57.36 -12.39
C ARG A 721 8.70 -56.65 -13.51
N SER A 722 8.61 -57.29 -14.66
CA SER A 722 7.81 -56.87 -15.81
C SER A 722 7.37 -58.11 -16.61
N ASP A 723 6.19 -58.06 -17.18
CA ASP A 723 5.72 -59.12 -18.09
C ASP A 723 6.42 -59.04 -19.45
N ASP A 724 7.09 -57.90 -19.74
CA ASP A 724 7.93 -57.70 -20.92
C ASP A 724 9.36 -58.24 -20.61
N THR A 725 9.67 -59.42 -21.15
CA THR A 725 10.96 -60.05 -21.03
C THR A 725 12.10 -59.30 -21.71
N ALA A 726 11.80 -58.53 -22.78
CA ALA A 726 12.76 -57.69 -23.47
C ALA A 726 13.16 -56.51 -22.59
N LEU A 727 12.18 -55.84 -21.95
CA LEU A 727 12.42 -54.75 -21.02
C LEU A 727 13.26 -55.20 -19.82
N ILE A 728 12.98 -56.39 -19.25
CA ILE A 728 13.80 -56.96 -18.16
C ILE A 728 15.23 -57.24 -18.59
N ALA A 729 15.44 -57.71 -19.81
CA ALA A 729 16.77 -57.94 -20.36
C ALA A 729 17.52 -56.62 -20.59
N GLU A 730 16.84 -55.59 -21.05
CA GLU A 730 17.38 -54.24 -21.27
C GLU A 730 17.82 -53.64 -19.92
N VAL A 731 16.93 -53.61 -18.92
CA VAL A 731 17.22 -53.08 -17.56
C VAL A 731 18.40 -53.83 -16.94
N ALA A 732 18.51 -55.16 -17.13
CA ALA A 732 19.62 -55.95 -16.63
C ALA A 732 20.98 -55.57 -17.21
N GLN A 733 21.00 -55.07 -18.46
CA GLN A 733 22.19 -54.67 -19.22
C GLN A 733 22.50 -53.16 -19.14
N ALA A 734 21.62 -52.36 -18.59
CA ALA A 734 21.75 -50.89 -18.52
C ALA A 734 22.98 -50.48 -17.69
N ARG A 735 23.99 -49.87 -18.34
CA ARG A 735 25.23 -49.42 -17.66
C ARG A 735 25.00 -48.45 -16.54
N GLY A 736 23.97 -47.58 -16.65
CA GLY A 736 23.60 -46.60 -15.63
C GLY A 736 23.06 -47.24 -14.34
N LEU A 737 22.63 -48.51 -14.40
CA LEU A 737 22.06 -49.26 -13.27
C LEU A 737 23.05 -50.22 -12.61
N ALA A 738 24.34 -50.23 -13.02
CA ALA A 738 25.37 -51.12 -12.49
C ALA A 738 25.50 -51.05 -10.95
N LYS A 739 25.26 -49.93 -10.35
CA LYS A 739 25.30 -49.69 -8.89
C LYS A 739 24.24 -50.51 -8.14
N LEU A 740 23.11 -50.80 -8.78
CA LEU A 740 22.03 -51.57 -8.18
C LEU A 740 22.31 -53.05 -8.10
N ARG A 741 23.39 -53.56 -8.75
CA ARG A 741 23.76 -54.97 -8.79
C ARG A 741 22.59 -55.85 -9.17
N LEU A 742 21.87 -55.45 -10.24
CA LEU A 742 20.70 -56.17 -10.73
C LEU A 742 21.09 -57.60 -11.19
N ARG A 743 20.39 -58.56 -10.66
CA ARG A 743 20.56 -59.99 -11.05
C ARG A 743 19.20 -60.54 -11.55
N ARG A 744 19.18 -61.03 -12.78
CA ARG A 744 18.00 -61.67 -13.32
C ARG A 744 17.76 -63.04 -12.67
N ILE A 745 16.60 -63.21 -12.10
CA ILE A 745 16.20 -64.45 -11.41
C ILE A 745 15.14 -65.21 -12.23
N ALA A 746 14.40 -64.51 -13.11
CA ALA A 746 13.47 -65.09 -14.06
C ALA A 746 13.47 -64.26 -15.35
N PRO A 747 12.91 -64.71 -16.45
CA PRO A 747 12.76 -63.89 -17.66
C PRO A 747 12.08 -62.58 -17.41
N THR A 748 11.18 -62.51 -16.39
CA THR A 748 10.34 -61.37 -16.02
C THR A 748 10.77 -60.71 -14.72
N VAL A 749 11.86 -61.18 -14.02
CA VAL A 749 12.19 -60.68 -12.69
C VAL A 749 13.70 -60.45 -12.53
N LEU A 750 14.04 -59.25 -12.00
CA LEU A 750 15.36 -58.92 -11.50
C LEU A 750 15.29 -58.68 -10.01
N ILE A 751 16.38 -58.95 -9.29
CA ILE A 751 16.58 -58.55 -7.90
C ILE A 751 17.69 -57.55 -7.78
N SER A 752 17.53 -56.55 -6.84
CA SER A 752 18.53 -55.58 -6.48
C SER A 752 19.00 -55.77 -5.05
N THR A 753 20.25 -55.49 -4.78
CA THR A 753 20.81 -55.44 -3.40
C THR A 753 20.65 -54.05 -2.76
N ALA A 754 20.21 -53.04 -3.54
CA ALA A 754 19.93 -51.71 -3.05
C ALA A 754 18.50 -51.63 -2.47
N PRO A 755 18.24 -50.72 -1.54
CA PRO A 755 16.91 -50.44 -1.02
C PRO A 755 15.90 -50.07 -2.14
N PRO A 756 14.57 -50.26 -1.90
CA PRO A 756 13.55 -49.92 -2.89
C PRO A 756 13.63 -48.48 -3.39
N GLU A 757 13.83 -47.52 -2.48
CA GLU A 757 13.91 -46.09 -2.80
C GLU A 757 15.09 -45.79 -3.75
N GLU A 758 16.27 -46.33 -3.47
CA GLU A 758 17.46 -46.15 -4.29
C GLU A 758 17.28 -46.84 -5.67
N THR A 759 16.63 -47.99 -5.69
CA THR A 759 16.34 -48.72 -6.91
C THR A 759 15.34 -47.96 -7.80
N LEU A 760 14.27 -47.40 -7.20
CA LEU A 760 13.29 -46.58 -7.91
C LEU A 760 13.93 -45.31 -8.48
N ALA A 761 14.75 -44.62 -7.68
CA ALA A 761 15.42 -43.39 -8.09
C ALA A 761 16.39 -43.65 -9.26
N ALA A 762 17.14 -44.76 -9.21
CA ALA A 762 18.09 -45.11 -10.25
C ALA A 762 17.39 -45.52 -11.55
N LEU A 763 16.30 -46.29 -11.48
CA LEU A 763 15.50 -46.64 -12.63
C LEU A 763 14.85 -45.42 -13.30
N ARG A 764 14.32 -44.49 -12.51
CA ARG A 764 13.79 -43.20 -13.00
C ARG A 764 14.87 -42.36 -13.67
N ALA A 765 16.05 -42.26 -13.06
CA ALA A 765 17.18 -41.53 -13.62
C ALA A 765 17.69 -42.15 -14.96
N ALA A 766 17.50 -43.46 -15.14
CA ALA A 766 17.82 -44.16 -16.35
C ALA A 766 16.71 -44.07 -17.43
N GLY A 767 15.60 -43.35 -17.17
CA GLY A 767 14.51 -43.12 -18.12
C GLY A 767 13.37 -44.16 -18.09
N TYR A 768 13.38 -45.07 -17.13
CA TYR A 768 12.27 -46.00 -16.92
C TYR A 768 11.20 -45.38 -16.02
N ALA A 769 9.99 -45.92 -16.07
CA ALA A 769 8.85 -45.49 -15.24
C ALA A 769 8.43 -46.62 -14.25
N PRO A 770 9.24 -46.93 -13.22
CA PRO A 770 8.89 -47.95 -12.23
C PRO A 770 7.87 -47.47 -11.24
N THR A 771 6.99 -48.37 -10.80
CA THR A 771 6.03 -48.14 -9.71
C THR A 771 6.35 -49.06 -8.54
N GLN A 772 6.24 -48.55 -7.31
CA GLN A 772 6.44 -49.40 -6.12
C GLN A 772 5.20 -50.26 -5.84
N GLU A 773 5.39 -51.52 -5.58
CA GLU A 773 4.33 -52.46 -5.21
C GLU A 773 4.47 -52.80 -3.71
N ALA A 774 3.37 -52.77 -2.95
CA ALA A 774 3.33 -53.18 -1.55
C ALA A 774 3.33 -54.72 -1.44
N GLU A 775 3.60 -55.26 -0.22
CA GLU A 775 3.55 -56.70 0.06
C GLU A 775 2.18 -57.38 -0.27
N THR A 776 1.13 -56.56 -0.33
CA THR A 776 -0.22 -56.98 -0.70
C THR A 776 -0.49 -56.99 -2.21
N GLY A 777 0.49 -56.59 -3.02
CA GLY A 777 0.35 -56.46 -4.48
C GLY A 777 -0.30 -55.13 -4.91
N THR A 778 -0.55 -54.21 -4.00
CA THR A 778 -1.06 -52.87 -4.28
C THR A 778 0.08 -51.90 -4.48
N THR A 779 -0.12 -50.90 -5.33
CA THR A 779 0.87 -49.83 -5.60
C THR A 779 0.99 -48.89 -4.38
N VAL A 780 2.20 -48.62 -3.90
CA VAL A 780 2.47 -47.67 -2.80
C VAL A 780 2.73 -46.29 -3.36
N LEU A 781 1.93 -45.31 -2.91
CA LEU A 781 2.11 -43.88 -3.20
C LEU A 781 3.17 -43.29 -2.28
N GLU A 782 4.30 -42.92 -2.83
CA GLU A 782 5.32 -42.16 -2.14
C GLU A 782 5.03 -40.66 -2.36
N ARG A 783 4.41 -39.99 -1.36
CA ARG A 783 4.26 -38.54 -1.32
C ARG A 783 5.41 -37.95 -0.53
N ALA A 784 6.25 -37.14 -1.17
CA ALA A 784 7.16 -36.30 -0.45
C ALA A 784 6.35 -35.32 0.43
N PRO A 785 6.73 -35.11 1.71
CA PRO A 785 6.07 -34.12 2.53
C PRO A 785 6.16 -32.76 1.88
N ALA A 786 5.05 -32.05 1.83
CA ALA A 786 5.01 -30.71 1.29
C ALA A 786 5.81 -29.77 2.20
N GLU A 787 6.87 -29.16 1.65
CA GLU A 787 7.65 -28.16 2.38
C GLU A 787 6.84 -26.86 2.50
N ARG A 788 6.78 -26.29 3.71
CA ARG A 788 6.13 -25.00 4.00
C ARG A 788 7.06 -24.12 4.83
N ALA A 789 7.14 -22.84 4.48
CA ALA A 789 7.82 -21.84 5.29
C ALA A 789 6.90 -21.35 6.43
N PRO A 790 7.44 -20.95 7.59
CA PRO A 790 6.65 -20.24 8.58
C PRO A 790 6.15 -18.91 7.98
N SER A 791 4.90 -18.53 8.25
CA SER A 791 4.38 -17.24 7.81
C SER A 791 5.19 -16.11 8.43
N LEU A 792 5.58 -15.11 7.63
CA LEU A 792 6.26 -13.90 8.12
C LEU A 792 5.29 -12.89 8.73
N LEU A 793 3.99 -13.07 8.52
CA LEU A 793 3.01 -12.25 9.22
C LEU A 793 3.03 -12.63 10.69
N PRO A 794 3.35 -11.68 11.59
CA PRO A 794 3.26 -11.96 13.00
C PRO A 794 1.81 -12.32 13.34
N THR A 795 1.63 -13.36 14.14
CA THR A 795 0.38 -13.54 14.87
C THR A 795 0.17 -12.28 15.73
N LEU A 796 -1.07 -11.97 16.11
CA LEU A 796 -1.33 -10.84 17.02
C LEU A 796 -0.41 -10.88 18.26
N ASP A 797 -0.15 -12.06 18.82
CA ASP A 797 0.79 -12.25 19.92
C ASP A 797 2.23 -11.91 19.55
N GLN A 798 2.68 -12.25 18.34
CA GLN A 798 4.01 -11.92 17.84
C GLN A 798 4.13 -10.44 17.45
N ALA A 799 3.06 -9.83 16.95
CA ALA A 799 3.02 -8.39 16.72
C ALA A 799 3.15 -7.64 18.05
N HIS A 800 2.43 -8.08 19.09
CA HIS A 800 2.58 -7.53 20.44
C HIS A 800 3.99 -7.71 21.00
N ALA A 801 4.65 -8.85 20.74
CA ALA A 801 6.02 -9.12 21.19
C ALA A 801 7.07 -8.31 20.39
N ALA A 802 6.86 -8.06 19.09
CA ALA A 802 7.78 -7.30 18.25
C ALA A 802 7.75 -5.80 18.58
N PHE A 803 6.61 -5.28 19.08
CA PHE A 803 6.50 -3.90 19.60
C PHE A 803 7.08 -3.69 21.01
N GLY A 804 7.84 -4.65 21.51
CA GLY A 804 8.24 -4.74 22.90
C GLY A 804 7.12 -5.34 23.73
N GLU A 805 7.45 -6.03 24.86
CA GLU A 805 6.39 -6.48 25.75
C GLU A 805 5.41 -5.34 25.96
N PRO A 806 4.10 -5.55 25.75
CA PRO A 806 3.13 -4.53 26.09
C PRO A 806 3.45 -4.16 27.53
N VAL A 807 3.96 -2.94 27.72
CA VAL A 807 4.29 -2.47 29.06
C VAL A 807 3.05 -2.77 29.86
N ARG A 808 3.15 -3.68 30.85
CA ARG A 808 1.98 -4.13 31.62
C ARG A 808 1.14 -2.92 31.95
N GLY A 809 -0.05 -2.84 31.42
CA GLY A 809 -0.97 -1.73 31.60
C GLY A 809 -1.07 -0.74 30.43
N MET A 810 -0.51 -0.97 29.23
CA MET A 810 -0.83 -0.15 28.05
C MET A 810 -2.17 -0.61 27.45
N PRO A 811 -3.11 0.32 27.21
CA PRO A 811 -4.38 -0.07 26.61
C PRO A 811 -4.17 -0.51 25.18
N ALA A 812 -4.75 -1.64 24.83
CA ALA A 812 -4.72 -2.20 23.49
C ALA A 812 -5.68 -1.46 22.52
N CYS A 813 -6.58 -0.60 23.05
CA CYS A 813 -7.55 0.14 22.24
C CYS A 813 -7.86 1.52 22.81
N ALA A 814 -8.48 2.38 22.00
CA ALA A 814 -8.87 3.74 22.39
C ALA A 814 -9.78 3.77 23.63
N ARG A 815 -10.68 2.81 23.77
CA ARG A 815 -11.60 2.71 24.92
C ARG A 815 -10.83 2.43 26.21
N ALA A 816 -9.88 1.50 26.20
CA ALA A 816 -9.07 1.19 27.36
C ALA A 816 -8.15 2.38 27.75
N LEU A 817 -7.63 3.11 26.74
CA LEU A 817 -6.88 4.33 26.98
C LEU A 817 -7.75 5.44 27.60
N ALA A 818 -8.98 5.63 27.09
CA ALA A 818 -9.94 6.57 27.65
C ALA A 818 -10.28 6.25 29.11
N SER A 819 -10.55 5.00 29.45
CA SER A 819 -10.81 4.56 30.84
C SER A 819 -9.63 4.87 31.75
N ARG A 820 -8.40 4.55 31.32
CA ARG A 820 -7.19 4.85 32.11
C ARG A 820 -6.99 6.36 32.34
N LEU A 821 -7.23 7.18 31.31
CA LEU A 821 -7.12 8.64 31.46
C LEU A 821 -8.11 9.18 32.50
N ARG A 822 -9.31 8.57 32.62
CA ARG A 822 -10.29 8.90 33.65
C ARG A 822 -9.87 8.46 35.06
N GLU A 823 -9.22 7.30 35.19
CA GLU A 823 -8.71 6.76 36.44
C GLU A 823 -7.48 7.51 36.96
N GLY A 824 -6.66 8.06 36.05
CA GLY A 824 -5.43 8.80 36.38
C GLY A 824 -5.61 10.30 36.57
N SER A 825 -6.80 10.82 36.32
CA SER A 825 -7.20 12.23 36.55
C SER A 825 -8.05 12.36 37.80
#